data_31bd8d0bcf9a1412b504f2045209814f
#
_entry.id   31bd8d0bcf9a1412b504f2045209814f
#
_cell.length_a   1.000
_cell.length_b   1.000
_cell.length_c   1.000
_cell.angle_alpha   90.00
_cell.angle_beta   90.00
_cell.angle_gamma   90.00
#
_symmetry.space_group_name_H-M   'P 1'
#
loop_
_entity.id
_entity.type
_entity.pdbx_description
1 polymer ?
#
loop_
_entity_poly.entity_id
_entity_poly.type
_entity_poly.pdbx_seq_one_letter_code
_entity_poly.pdbx_strand_id
1 'polypeptide(L)'
;MKYYCEEKDLVIRQLDSGENGLSQAEAERRLAENGKNKLAAAKKDSILKQLLKQLADPMIIILLAAAAISGVLAVTQGESFTDVIIILFVVVVNAVLGVYQENKAEKAIEALQEMSAATSKVLRDGKIVTIHSEELVVGDVVLLEAGDAVPADGRIIENASLKIEEAALTGESVPVSKFIDIINLTDGEGDVPLGDRRNMAYMGSTVVYGRGAMIVCATGMDTEMGKIADALAQASDGQTPLQIKLTQLSKILTWLVLGICVIIFAVQLLRAGGMSFEVVLNSFMIAVSLAVAAIPEGLAAVVTVVLSIGVTNMSKRNAIIRRLTAVETLGCAQVICSDKTGTLTQNRMTVVDFFGENEQELAKAMALCCDAEIDDEGNVTGEPTEAALVAWANTLGLNKTALKSSFPRCGEAPFDSGRKMMSTLHLAPNGVVQYTKGAPDVIIGKCTHYLKNGEAVPMTEDYRSEILRSNKAMADKALRVLACALRIWSAQPDDCEPETLEQQLCFVGLTGMIDPVRPEVKDAIDECKAAGIRAIMITGDHVDTAVAIAKELGILREGDRAVTGAQLSQMNDEEFEREFQNISVYARVQPEHKTRIVSAWRKAGYVTAMTGDGVNDAPSIKSADIGVGMGITGTDVTKNVADMVLADDNFATIVGAVEEGRRIYDNIRKAIQFLLGSNMSEVISIFVATILGFTILKPVHLLWINLVTDCFPALALGMEKAEGNIMRRRPRPAKDGIFAGGMGFDIAYQGVLISALVLAAYFVGHYIETGVWTITDSADGTTMAFLTMSMAEICHSFNMRSLRGCIFTMGTKNKALTWAALGSIAATTLVCEVPFLAEAFGFTPVSFVEYVIAMGIGMLGMVIVEIVKTFQRRAMRKRGEIL
;
A
#
# COMPACT_ATOMS: atom_id res chain seq x y z
N MET A 1 -38.47 -14.83 -0.84
CA MET A 1 -39.52 -13.89 -0.38
C MET A 1 -39.34 -12.55 -1.08
N LYS A 2 -40.45 -11.81 -1.33
CA LYS A 2 -40.40 -10.51 -2.02
C LYS A 2 -40.54 -9.37 -0.99
N TYR A 3 -39.51 -9.14 -0.17
CA TYR A 3 -39.54 -8.17 0.93
C TYR A 3 -39.89 -6.72 0.50
N TYR A 4 -39.68 -6.37 -0.77
CA TYR A 4 -40.02 -5.07 -1.32
C TYR A 4 -41.57 -4.88 -1.52
N CYS A 5 -42.37 -5.95 -1.51
CA CYS A 5 -43.81 -5.91 -1.59
C CYS A 5 -44.52 -5.96 -0.22
N GLU A 6 -43.74 -6.01 0.88
CA GLU A 6 -44.30 -6.19 2.22
C GLU A 6 -44.09 -4.95 3.09
N GLU A 7 -45.00 -4.76 4.04
CA GLU A 7 -44.85 -3.69 5.04
C GLU A 7 -43.65 -3.92 5.92
N LYS A 8 -42.92 -2.83 6.29
CA LYS A 8 -41.70 -2.90 7.09
C LYS A 8 -41.87 -3.70 8.39
N ASP A 9 -42.98 -3.49 9.11
CA ASP A 9 -43.25 -4.15 10.37
C ASP A 9 -43.47 -5.67 10.21
N LEU A 10 -44.03 -6.07 9.08
CA LEU A 10 -44.18 -7.48 8.71
C LEU A 10 -42.84 -8.11 8.39
N VAL A 11 -41.96 -7.40 7.65
CA VAL A 11 -40.62 -7.86 7.33
C VAL A 11 -39.77 -8.03 8.60
N ILE A 12 -39.83 -7.07 9.54
CA ILE A 12 -39.12 -7.16 10.84
C ILE A 12 -39.56 -8.41 11.60
N ARG A 13 -40.90 -8.70 11.64
CA ARG A 13 -41.43 -9.88 12.33
C ARG A 13 -41.05 -11.19 11.62
N GLN A 14 -41.10 -11.22 10.29
CA GLN A 14 -40.76 -12.43 9.51
C GLN A 14 -39.27 -12.80 9.65
N LEU A 15 -38.40 -11.82 9.91
CA LEU A 15 -36.97 -12.01 10.13
C LEU A 15 -36.62 -12.23 11.60
N ASP A 16 -37.67 -12.44 12.47
CA ASP A 16 -37.51 -12.61 13.92
C ASP A 16 -36.60 -11.54 14.53
N SER A 17 -36.79 -10.28 14.11
CA SER A 17 -36.10 -9.11 14.64
C SER A 17 -37.04 -8.19 15.40
N GLY A 18 -36.56 -7.16 16.04
CA GLY A 18 -37.34 -6.21 16.83
C GLY A 18 -36.89 -4.76 16.59
N GLU A 19 -37.66 -3.79 17.16
CA GLU A 19 -37.31 -2.36 17.13
C GLU A 19 -35.96 -2.05 17.75
N ASN A 20 -35.45 -2.88 18.66
CA ASN A 20 -34.17 -2.77 19.33
C ASN A 20 -33.06 -3.58 18.62
N GLY A 21 -33.36 -4.10 17.42
CA GLY A 21 -32.46 -5.02 16.70
C GLY A 21 -32.41 -6.41 17.31
N LEU A 22 -31.50 -7.26 16.82
CA LEU A 22 -31.24 -8.60 17.37
C LEU A 22 -30.49 -8.51 18.70
N SER A 23 -30.66 -9.53 19.55
CA SER A 23 -29.75 -9.69 20.68
C SER A 23 -28.39 -10.21 20.19
N GLN A 24 -27.32 -9.87 20.91
CA GLN A 24 -25.97 -10.34 20.58
C GLN A 24 -25.90 -11.88 20.51
N ALA A 25 -26.53 -12.58 21.47
CA ALA A 25 -26.56 -14.05 21.50
C ALA A 25 -27.27 -14.66 20.28
N GLU A 26 -28.37 -14.05 19.81
CA GLU A 26 -29.09 -14.51 18.63
C GLU A 26 -28.29 -14.25 17.36
N ALA A 27 -27.60 -13.10 17.27
CA ALA A 27 -26.73 -12.81 16.13
C ALA A 27 -25.56 -13.81 16.05
N GLU A 28 -24.93 -14.16 17.16
CA GLU A 28 -23.87 -15.18 17.22
C GLU A 28 -24.37 -16.56 16.80
N ARG A 29 -25.60 -16.94 17.24
CA ARG A 29 -26.23 -18.20 16.82
C ARG A 29 -26.46 -18.23 15.32
N ARG A 30 -27.06 -17.17 14.75
CA ARG A 30 -27.29 -17.07 13.30
C ARG A 30 -25.98 -17.07 12.50
N LEU A 31 -24.94 -16.41 13.01
CA LEU A 31 -23.61 -16.42 12.39
C LEU A 31 -23.00 -17.83 12.36
N ALA A 32 -23.19 -18.59 13.44
CA ALA A 32 -22.71 -19.97 13.49
C ALA A 32 -23.49 -20.91 12.54
N GLU A 33 -24.79 -20.69 12.38
CA GLU A 33 -25.67 -21.51 11.53
C GLU A 33 -25.53 -21.18 10.03
N ASN A 34 -25.50 -19.88 9.67
CA ASN A 34 -25.53 -19.42 8.27
C ASN A 34 -24.16 -19.04 7.70
N GLY A 35 -23.13 -18.95 8.56
CA GLY A 35 -21.80 -18.53 8.16
C GLY A 35 -21.64 -17.02 8.01
N LYS A 36 -20.44 -16.60 7.58
CA LYS A 36 -20.08 -15.19 7.43
C LYS A 36 -20.70 -14.57 6.18
N ASN A 37 -21.02 -13.27 6.25
CA ASN A 37 -21.45 -12.45 5.12
C ASN A 37 -20.26 -12.18 4.18
N LYS A 38 -19.87 -13.20 3.41
CA LYS A 38 -18.78 -13.15 2.42
C LYS A 38 -19.26 -13.72 1.09
N LEU A 39 -18.83 -13.08 0.00
CA LEU A 39 -18.91 -13.69 -1.32
C LEU A 39 -17.95 -14.88 -1.37
N ALA A 40 -18.32 -15.95 -2.07
CA ALA A 40 -17.45 -17.11 -2.19
C ALA A 40 -16.14 -16.71 -2.84
N ALA A 41 -15.04 -16.84 -2.11
CA ALA A 41 -13.72 -16.74 -2.68
C ALA A 41 -13.52 -17.87 -3.71
N ALA A 42 -12.72 -17.63 -4.74
CA ALA A 42 -12.30 -18.68 -5.68
C ALA A 42 -11.80 -19.88 -4.88
N LYS A 43 -12.29 -21.09 -5.20
CA LYS A 43 -11.90 -22.30 -4.49
C LYS A 43 -10.39 -22.45 -4.55
N LYS A 44 -9.73 -22.47 -3.38
CA LYS A 44 -8.30 -22.73 -3.28
C LYS A 44 -7.98 -24.08 -3.95
N ASP A 45 -6.95 -24.08 -4.78
CA ASP A 45 -6.42 -25.31 -5.34
C ASP A 45 -5.95 -26.22 -4.19
N SER A 46 -6.35 -27.49 -4.21
CA SER A 46 -5.86 -28.45 -3.22
C SER A 46 -4.34 -28.58 -3.33
N ILE A 47 -3.64 -28.90 -2.24
CA ILE A 47 -2.18 -29.09 -2.23
C ILE A 47 -1.75 -30.09 -3.32
N LEU A 48 -2.55 -31.14 -3.56
CA LEU A 48 -2.28 -32.11 -4.62
C LEU A 48 -2.39 -31.47 -6.00
N LYS A 49 -3.37 -30.59 -6.24
CA LYS A 49 -3.53 -29.89 -7.52
C LYS A 49 -2.42 -28.88 -7.74
N GLN A 50 -1.98 -28.17 -6.70
CA GLN A 50 -0.82 -27.28 -6.74
C GLN A 50 0.45 -28.06 -7.08
N LEU A 51 0.66 -29.23 -6.44
CA LEU A 51 1.79 -30.11 -6.73
C LEU A 51 1.76 -30.59 -8.18
N LEU A 52 0.60 -31.03 -8.69
CA LEU A 52 0.44 -31.48 -10.09
C LEU A 52 0.68 -30.31 -11.06
N LYS A 53 0.30 -29.09 -10.70
CA LYS A 53 0.55 -27.89 -11.49
C LYS A 53 2.06 -27.56 -11.55
N GLN A 54 2.77 -27.70 -10.44
CA GLN A 54 4.23 -27.60 -10.41
C GLN A 54 4.89 -28.67 -11.27
N LEU A 55 4.44 -29.95 -11.19
CA LEU A 55 4.94 -31.04 -12.02
C LEU A 55 4.62 -30.88 -13.51
N ALA A 56 3.63 -30.06 -13.87
CA ALA A 56 3.31 -29.73 -15.26
C ALA A 56 4.15 -28.56 -15.80
N ASP A 57 5.09 -28.01 -15.02
CA ASP A 57 6.05 -27.03 -15.49
C ASP A 57 6.88 -27.61 -16.65
N PRO A 58 7.08 -26.87 -17.76
CA PRO A 58 7.85 -27.38 -18.93
C PRO A 58 9.24 -27.88 -18.57
N MET A 59 9.89 -27.27 -17.56
CA MET A 59 11.22 -27.70 -17.11
C MET A 59 11.18 -29.04 -16.41
N ILE A 60 10.24 -29.22 -15.50
CA ILE A 60 10.07 -30.49 -14.79
C ILE A 60 9.69 -31.59 -15.77
N ILE A 61 8.92 -31.29 -16.81
CA ILE A 61 8.62 -32.26 -17.89
C ILE A 61 9.88 -32.68 -18.63
N ILE A 62 10.78 -31.75 -18.95
CA ILE A 62 12.07 -32.04 -19.59
C ILE A 62 12.93 -32.93 -18.67
N LEU A 63 12.98 -32.64 -17.37
CA LEU A 63 13.70 -33.44 -16.38
C LEU A 63 13.11 -34.87 -16.23
N LEU A 64 11.79 -35.00 -16.21
CA LEU A 64 11.11 -36.28 -16.17
C LEU A 64 11.37 -37.09 -17.45
N ALA A 65 11.43 -36.42 -18.61
CA ALA A 65 11.84 -37.06 -19.86
C ALA A 65 13.31 -37.51 -19.80
N ALA A 66 14.20 -36.71 -19.26
CA ALA A 66 15.61 -37.08 -19.03
C ALA A 66 15.72 -38.29 -18.08
N ALA A 67 14.98 -38.27 -16.96
CA ALA A 67 14.92 -39.40 -16.03
C ALA A 67 14.40 -40.68 -16.67
N ALA A 68 13.37 -40.59 -17.51
CA ALA A 68 12.85 -41.72 -18.26
C ALA A 68 13.88 -42.30 -19.25
N ILE A 69 14.60 -41.43 -19.94
CA ILE A 69 15.66 -41.82 -20.88
C ILE A 69 16.85 -42.47 -20.14
N SER A 70 17.32 -41.87 -19.04
CA SER A 70 18.36 -42.46 -18.17
C SER A 70 17.90 -43.82 -17.61
N GLY A 71 16.62 -43.95 -17.27
CA GLY A 71 16.03 -45.24 -16.84
C GLY A 71 16.07 -46.31 -17.92
N VAL A 72 15.79 -45.97 -19.18
CA VAL A 72 15.92 -46.88 -20.32
C VAL A 72 17.38 -47.31 -20.53
N LEU A 73 18.32 -46.40 -20.35
CA LEU A 73 19.75 -46.69 -20.42
C LEU A 73 20.22 -47.63 -19.33
N ALA A 74 19.82 -47.38 -18.10
CA ALA A 74 20.12 -48.22 -16.95
C ALA A 74 19.65 -49.66 -17.18
N VAL A 75 18.44 -49.84 -17.79
CA VAL A 75 17.92 -51.17 -18.12
C VAL A 75 18.64 -51.82 -19.31
N THR A 76 18.98 -51.07 -20.38
CA THR A 76 19.52 -51.61 -21.64
C THR A 76 21.03 -51.77 -21.60
N GLN A 77 21.77 -50.97 -20.88
CA GLN A 77 23.22 -50.98 -20.80
C GLN A 77 23.77 -51.47 -19.45
N GLY A 78 22.88 -51.76 -18.49
CA GLY A 78 23.30 -52.21 -17.17
C GLY A 78 23.91 -51.10 -16.28
N GLU A 79 23.61 -49.84 -16.61
CA GLU A 79 24.05 -48.68 -15.81
C GLU A 79 23.29 -48.56 -14.50
N SER A 80 23.83 -47.76 -13.57
CA SER A 80 23.19 -47.50 -12.27
C SER A 80 21.92 -46.65 -12.43
N PHE A 81 20.86 -46.95 -11.66
CA PHE A 81 19.66 -46.12 -11.53
C PHE A 81 19.88 -44.83 -10.70
N THR A 82 21.13 -44.57 -10.31
CA THR A 82 21.47 -43.48 -9.41
C THR A 82 21.01 -42.13 -9.98
N ASP A 83 21.31 -41.85 -11.27
CA ASP A 83 20.90 -40.59 -11.92
C ASP A 83 19.39 -40.42 -11.98
N VAL A 84 18.64 -41.47 -12.23
CA VAL A 84 17.18 -41.46 -12.24
C VAL A 84 16.62 -41.12 -10.87
N ILE A 85 17.16 -41.76 -9.80
CA ILE A 85 16.73 -41.53 -8.42
C ILE A 85 17.00 -40.09 -8.00
N ILE A 86 18.17 -39.55 -8.34
CA ILE A 86 18.57 -38.19 -7.99
C ILE A 86 17.72 -37.17 -8.72
N ILE A 87 17.51 -37.32 -10.03
CA ILE A 87 16.64 -36.40 -10.79
C ILE A 87 15.23 -36.41 -10.22
N LEU A 88 14.67 -37.58 -9.94
CA LEU A 88 13.33 -37.68 -9.32
C LEU A 88 13.28 -37.06 -7.92
N PHE A 89 14.32 -37.28 -7.11
CA PHE A 89 14.42 -36.66 -5.78
C PHE A 89 14.44 -35.12 -5.87
N VAL A 90 15.26 -34.56 -6.75
CA VAL A 90 15.35 -33.10 -6.92
C VAL A 90 14.04 -32.56 -7.48
N VAL A 91 13.40 -33.22 -8.44
CA VAL A 91 12.07 -32.85 -8.96
C VAL A 91 11.03 -32.78 -7.84
N VAL A 92 11.00 -33.77 -6.94
CA VAL A 92 10.08 -33.80 -5.79
C VAL A 92 10.39 -32.64 -4.82
N VAL A 93 11.67 -32.44 -4.49
CA VAL A 93 12.09 -31.35 -3.57
C VAL A 93 11.71 -29.99 -4.17
N ASN A 94 11.98 -29.77 -5.46
CA ASN A 94 11.64 -28.51 -6.14
C ASN A 94 10.12 -28.28 -6.17
N ALA A 95 9.33 -29.28 -6.50
CA ALA A 95 7.87 -29.19 -6.49
C ALA A 95 7.31 -28.88 -5.09
N VAL A 96 7.83 -29.54 -4.05
CA VAL A 96 7.44 -29.28 -2.65
C VAL A 96 7.82 -27.87 -2.21
N LEU A 97 9.04 -27.43 -2.56
CA LEU A 97 9.51 -26.09 -2.24
C LEU A 97 8.68 -25.01 -2.96
N GLY A 98 8.35 -25.22 -4.23
CA GLY A 98 7.47 -24.36 -5.01
C GLY A 98 6.09 -24.20 -4.37
N VAL A 99 5.44 -25.30 -4.00
CA VAL A 99 4.15 -25.29 -3.29
C VAL A 99 4.26 -24.60 -1.93
N TYR A 100 5.35 -24.82 -1.18
CA TYR A 100 5.57 -24.14 0.11
C TYR A 100 5.71 -22.62 -0.06
N GLN A 101 6.47 -22.17 -1.05
CA GLN A 101 6.68 -20.75 -1.35
C GLN A 101 5.37 -20.08 -1.80
N GLU A 102 4.60 -20.74 -2.69
CA GLU A 102 3.30 -20.28 -3.17
C GLU A 102 2.29 -20.12 -2.02
N ASN A 103 2.16 -21.12 -1.15
CA ASN A 103 1.28 -21.07 0.02
C ASN A 103 1.68 -20.00 1.03
N LYS A 104 2.98 -19.78 1.22
CA LYS A 104 3.47 -18.73 2.11
C LYS A 104 3.14 -17.32 1.60
N ALA A 105 3.26 -17.10 0.29
CA ALA A 105 2.92 -15.86 -0.36
C ALA A 105 1.39 -15.61 -0.30
N GLU A 106 0.58 -16.64 -0.58
CA GLU A 106 -0.88 -16.56 -0.53
C GLU A 106 -1.41 -16.22 0.87
N LYS A 107 -0.90 -16.90 1.92
CA LYS A 107 -1.25 -16.58 3.32
C LYS A 107 -0.91 -15.15 3.73
N ALA A 108 0.20 -14.61 3.25
CA ALA A 108 0.56 -13.23 3.56
C ALA A 108 -0.38 -12.22 2.89
N ILE A 109 -0.86 -12.52 1.68
CA ILE A 109 -1.88 -11.71 0.97
C ILE A 109 -3.23 -11.78 1.69
N GLU A 110 -3.65 -12.96 2.14
CA GLU A 110 -4.89 -13.14 2.91
C GLU A 110 -4.90 -12.36 4.23
N ALA A 111 -3.81 -12.43 4.99
CA ALA A 111 -3.68 -11.67 6.24
C ALA A 111 -3.82 -10.15 6.02
N LEU A 112 -3.39 -9.64 4.85
CA LEU A 112 -3.55 -8.22 4.50
C LEU A 112 -4.99 -7.87 4.15
N GLN A 113 -5.71 -8.75 3.46
CA GLN A 113 -7.12 -8.55 3.14
C GLN A 113 -7.98 -8.52 4.42
N GLU A 114 -7.66 -9.36 5.42
CA GLU A 114 -8.32 -9.34 6.72
C GLU A 114 -8.11 -8.02 7.48
N MET A 115 -6.93 -7.40 7.39
CA MET A 115 -6.65 -6.09 8.03
C MET A 115 -7.43 -4.92 7.40
N SER A 116 -7.95 -5.08 6.19
CA SER A 116 -8.72 -4.09 5.44
C SER A 116 -10.24 -4.38 5.45
N ALA A 117 -10.71 -5.24 6.36
CA ALA A 117 -12.12 -5.64 6.42
C ALA A 117 -13.03 -4.44 6.72
N ALA A 118 -14.10 -4.30 5.94
CA ALA A 118 -15.11 -3.27 6.13
C ALA A 118 -15.86 -3.48 7.45
N THR A 119 -16.28 -2.38 8.08
CA THR A 119 -17.08 -2.39 9.30
C THR A 119 -18.47 -1.83 9.06
N SER A 120 -19.46 -2.24 9.85
CA SER A 120 -20.84 -1.77 9.76
C SER A 120 -21.37 -1.38 11.13
N LYS A 121 -22.15 -0.30 11.17
CA LYS A 121 -22.86 0.13 12.38
C LYS A 121 -24.18 -0.61 12.45
N VAL A 122 -24.39 -1.41 13.49
CA VAL A 122 -25.62 -2.20 13.69
C VAL A 122 -26.28 -1.86 15.01
N LEU A 123 -27.60 -1.97 15.04
CA LEU A 123 -28.39 -1.86 16.27
C LEU A 123 -28.56 -3.27 16.82
N ARG A 124 -27.95 -3.57 17.99
CA ARG A 124 -28.13 -4.82 18.74
C ARG A 124 -28.40 -4.51 20.20
N ASP A 125 -29.33 -5.23 20.83
CA ASP A 125 -29.76 -4.99 22.21
C ASP A 125 -30.10 -3.51 22.52
N GLY A 126 -30.65 -2.78 21.52
CA GLY A 126 -30.99 -1.36 21.64
C GLY A 126 -29.78 -0.41 21.66
N LYS A 127 -28.57 -0.90 21.35
CA LYS A 127 -27.34 -0.11 21.28
C LYS A 127 -26.71 -0.17 19.89
N ILE A 128 -26.14 0.95 19.46
CA ILE A 128 -25.37 1.00 18.23
C ILE A 128 -23.99 0.41 18.50
N VAL A 129 -23.63 -0.64 17.77
CA VAL A 129 -22.35 -1.35 17.87
C VAL A 129 -21.71 -1.38 16.48
N THR A 130 -20.40 -1.14 16.41
CA THR A 130 -19.63 -1.33 15.16
C THR A 130 -19.06 -2.73 15.14
N ILE A 131 -19.41 -3.50 14.10
CA ILE A 131 -18.92 -4.87 13.88
C ILE A 131 -18.24 -4.97 12.51
N HIS A 132 -17.47 -6.04 12.29
CA HIS A 132 -17.02 -6.35 10.93
C HIS A 132 -18.21 -6.71 10.05
N SER A 133 -18.26 -6.14 8.84
CA SER A 133 -19.37 -6.38 7.89
C SER A 133 -19.56 -7.86 7.55
N GLU A 134 -18.53 -8.67 7.73
CA GLU A 134 -18.57 -10.12 7.58
C GLU A 134 -19.39 -10.84 8.67
N GLU A 135 -19.61 -10.20 9.83
CA GLU A 135 -20.33 -10.74 10.98
C GLU A 135 -21.81 -10.35 10.96
N LEU A 136 -22.26 -9.71 9.88
CA LEU A 136 -23.67 -9.41 9.66
C LEU A 136 -24.48 -10.68 9.42
N VAL A 137 -25.66 -10.72 10.01
CA VAL A 137 -26.59 -11.83 9.85
C VAL A 137 -27.97 -11.31 9.38
N VAL A 138 -28.74 -12.18 8.77
CA VAL A 138 -30.12 -11.86 8.38
C VAL A 138 -30.93 -11.48 9.62
N GLY A 139 -31.63 -10.32 9.57
CA GLY A 139 -32.36 -9.75 10.67
C GLY A 139 -31.62 -8.66 11.46
N ASP A 140 -30.32 -8.43 11.21
CA ASP A 140 -29.59 -7.27 11.76
C ASP A 140 -30.18 -5.96 11.21
N VAL A 141 -30.24 -4.95 12.07
CA VAL A 141 -30.59 -3.58 11.66
C VAL A 141 -29.31 -2.78 11.46
N VAL A 142 -29.01 -2.41 10.21
CA VAL A 142 -27.81 -1.65 9.82
C VAL A 142 -28.17 -0.19 9.64
N LEU A 143 -27.39 0.69 10.25
CA LEU A 143 -27.48 2.14 10.06
C LEU A 143 -26.62 2.54 8.87
N LEU A 144 -27.19 3.37 7.98
CA LEU A 144 -26.57 3.84 6.76
C LEU A 144 -26.46 5.36 6.76
N GLU A 145 -25.29 5.88 6.48
CA GLU A 145 -24.98 7.31 6.35
C GLU A 145 -24.28 7.58 5.02
N ALA A 146 -24.31 8.83 4.55
CA ALA A 146 -23.59 9.21 3.32
C ALA A 146 -22.10 8.86 3.43
N GLY A 147 -21.61 8.08 2.48
CA GLY A 147 -20.23 7.56 2.46
C GLY A 147 -20.09 6.10 2.84
N ASP A 148 -21.13 5.47 3.37
CA ASP A 148 -21.11 4.06 3.72
C ASP A 148 -21.35 3.18 2.47
N ALA A 149 -20.65 2.04 2.42
CA ALA A 149 -21.00 0.96 1.51
C ALA A 149 -22.14 0.13 2.11
N VAL A 150 -23.11 -0.27 1.29
CA VAL A 150 -24.18 -1.18 1.70
C VAL A 150 -23.59 -2.58 1.86
N PRO A 151 -23.58 -3.14 3.09
CA PRO A 151 -22.80 -4.35 3.39
C PRO A 151 -23.52 -5.66 3.07
N ALA A 152 -24.85 -5.62 2.88
CA ALA A 152 -25.70 -6.77 2.61
C ALA A 152 -26.98 -6.31 1.92
N ASP A 153 -27.80 -7.21 1.41
CA ASP A 153 -29.12 -6.85 0.87
C ASP A 153 -30.12 -6.64 2.02
N GLY A 154 -30.79 -5.50 2.00
CA GLY A 154 -31.69 -5.12 3.08
C GLY A 154 -32.92 -4.36 2.62
N ARG A 155 -34.01 -4.44 3.45
CA ARG A 155 -35.22 -3.64 3.33
C ARG A 155 -35.07 -2.35 4.13
N ILE A 156 -35.27 -1.19 3.50
CA ILE A 156 -35.17 0.10 4.17
C ILE A 156 -36.36 0.27 5.13
N ILE A 157 -36.04 0.54 6.40
CA ILE A 157 -37.03 0.70 7.49
C ILE A 157 -37.12 2.15 7.98
N GLU A 158 -36.03 2.93 7.82
CA GLU A 158 -35.97 4.35 8.10
C GLU A 158 -35.27 5.09 6.95
N ASN A 159 -35.79 6.29 6.62
CA ASN A 159 -35.26 7.10 5.52
C ASN A 159 -35.31 8.59 5.85
N ALA A 160 -34.14 9.23 5.85
CA ALA A 160 -33.97 10.68 5.92
C ALA A 160 -33.20 11.16 4.67
N SER A 161 -33.95 11.29 3.55
CA SER A 161 -33.44 11.71 2.25
C SER A 161 -32.32 10.81 1.68
N LEU A 162 -32.37 9.51 1.97
CA LEU A 162 -31.37 8.53 1.57
C LEU A 162 -31.32 8.39 0.04
N LYS A 163 -30.12 8.51 -0.54
CA LYS A 163 -29.85 8.23 -1.95
C LYS A 163 -28.70 7.25 -2.05
N ILE A 164 -28.89 6.21 -2.86
CA ILE A 164 -27.93 5.12 -3.04
C ILE A 164 -27.56 5.03 -4.52
N GLU A 165 -26.26 4.96 -4.81
CA GLU A 165 -25.71 4.65 -6.12
C GLU A 165 -25.63 3.14 -6.28
N GLU A 166 -26.36 2.59 -7.24
CA GLU A 166 -26.48 1.14 -7.48
C GLU A 166 -25.85 0.71 -8.82
N ALA A 167 -24.91 1.50 -9.32
CA ALA A 167 -24.26 1.28 -10.64
C ALA A 167 -23.66 -0.11 -10.81
N ALA A 168 -23.14 -0.71 -9.73
CA ALA A 168 -22.56 -2.06 -9.75
C ALA A 168 -23.57 -3.16 -10.13
N LEU A 169 -24.84 -2.94 -9.85
CA LEU A 169 -25.91 -3.92 -10.11
C LEU A 169 -26.82 -3.51 -11.28
N THR A 170 -27.12 -2.22 -11.41
CA THR A 170 -28.07 -1.71 -12.42
C THR A 170 -27.38 -1.18 -13.68
N GLY A 171 -26.08 -0.85 -13.60
CA GLY A 171 -25.32 -0.18 -14.65
C GLY A 171 -25.60 1.33 -14.74
N GLU A 172 -26.51 1.89 -13.94
CA GLU A 172 -26.86 3.31 -13.94
C GLU A 172 -26.11 4.06 -12.84
N SER A 173 -25.34 5.07 -13.20
CA SER A 173 -24.54 5.88 -12.26
C SER A 173 -25.31 7.00 -11.57
N VAL A 174 -26.62 7.16 -11.86
CA VAL A 174 -27.45 8.18 -11.21
C VAL A 174 -27.95 7.66 -9.87
N PRO A 175 -27.71 8.38 -8.75
CA PRO A 175 -28.16 7.94 -7.44
C PRO A 175 -29.68 7.83 -7.34
N VAL A 176 -30.16 6.70 -6.84
CA VAL A 176 -31.58 6.39 -6.67
C VAL A 176 -32.06 6.90 -5.32
N SER A 177 -33.09 7.75 -5.31
CA SER A 177 -33.77 8.16 -4.07
C SER A 177 -34.58 6.99 -3.51
N LYS A 178 -34.32 6.67 -2.23
CA LYS A 178 -34.99 5.56 -1.53
C LYS A 178 -36.24 6.02 -0.77
N PHE A 179 -37.14 5.09 -0.51
CA PHE A 179 -38.38 5.31 0.28
C PHE A 179 -38.70 4.07 1.13
N ILE A 180 -39.72 4.18 2.00
CA ILE A 180 -40.10 3.10 2.92
C ILE A 180 -41.35 2.36 2.43
N ASP A 181 -42.17 2.99 1.59
CA ASP A 181 -43.45 2.46 1.14
C ASP A 181 -43.31 1.12 0.40
N ILE A 182 -44.39 0.35 0.39
CA ILE A 182 -44.49 -0.92 -0.34
C ILE A 182 -44.58 -0.68 -1.85
N ILE A 183 -43.96 -1.59 -2.59
CA ILE A 183 -44.06 -1.59 -4.06
C ILE A 183 -45.17 -2.59 -4.45
N ASN A 184 -46.26 -2.07 -4.99
CA ASN A 184 -47.38 -2.90 -5.47
C ASN A 184 -47.03 -3.55 -6.81
N LEU A 185 -47.26 -4.87 -6.93
CA LEU A 185 -47.17 -5.56 -8.21
C LEU A 185 -48.41 -5.24 -9.02
N THR A 186 -48.25 -4.79 -10.25
CA THR A 186 -49.38 -4.64 -11.19
C THR A 186 -49.79 -6.03 -11.70
N ASP A 187 -51.08 -6.30 -11.73
CA ASP A 187 -51.61 -7.59 -12.21
C ASP A 187 -51.15 -7.87 -13.65
N GLY A 188 -50.35 -8.94 -13.83
CA GLY A 188 -49.84 -9.40 -15.13
C GLY A 188 -48.36 -9.06 -15.43
N GLU A 189 -47.69 -8.26 -14.62
CA GLU A 189 -46.25 -8.04 -14.69
C GLU A 189 -45.49 -9.07 -13.85
N GLY A 190 -44.34 -9.54 -14.35
CA GLY A 190 -43.49 -10.47 -13.66
C GLY A 190 -42.86 -9.90 -12.36
N ASP A 191 -41.60 -10.06 -12.17
CA ASP A 191 -40.89 -9.51 -11.02
C ASP A 191 -40.47 -8.04 -11.25
N VAL A 192 -40.42 -7.20 -10.20
CA VAL A 192 -39.97 -5.80 -10.31
C VAL A 192 -38.49 -5.79 -10.62
N PRO A 193 -38.02 -5.07 -11.65
CA PRO A 193 -36.58 -4.92 -11.92
C PRO A 193 -35.83 -4.37 -10.72
N LEU A 194 -34.56 -4.78 -10.54
CA LEU A 194 -33.71 -4.39 -9.37
C LEU A 194 -33.66 -2.88 -9.17
N GLY A 195 -33.42 -2.10 -10.23
CA GLY A 195 -33.34 -0.64 -10.16
C GLY A 195 -34.64 0.06 -9.74
N ASP A 196 -35.77 -0.58 -9.87
CA ASP A 196 -37.08 -0.05 -9.49
C ASP A 196 -37.49 -0.42 -8.06
N ARG A 197 -36.77 -1.31 -7.39
CA ARG A 197 -36.99 -1.71 -5.99
C ARG A 197 -36.42 -0.65 -5.03
N ARG A 198 -36.97 0.54 -5.09
CA ARG A 198 -36.45 1.73 -4.37
C ARG A 198 -36.57 1.67 -2.84
N ASN A 199 -37.27 0.68 -2.30
CA ASN A 199 -37.35 0.43 -0.85
C ASN A 199 -36.39 -0.65 -0.38
N MET A 200 -35.49 -1.10 -1.23
CA MET A 200 -34.40 -2.03 -0.93
C MET A 200 -33.04 -1.34 -1.07
N ALA A 201 -32.04 -1.84 -0.37
CA ALA A 201 -30.65 -1.51 -0.55
C ALA A 201 -29.86 -2.80 -0.80
N TYR A 202 -28.88 -2.77 -1.69
CA TYR A 202 -28.18 -3.96 -2.19
C TYR A 202 -26.70 -3.92 -1.86
N MET A 203 -26.14 -5.08 -1.53
CA MET A 203 -24.70 -5.26 -1.28
C MET A 203 -23.85 -4.71 -2.43
N GLY A 204 -22.79 -3.97 -2.09
CA GLY A 204 -21.88 -3.39 -3.08
C GLY A 204 -22.32 -2.04 -3.65
N SER A 205 -23.49 -1.55 -3.26
CA SER A 205 -23.95 -0.18 -3.56
C SER A 205 -23.38 0.82 -2.55
N THR A 206 -23.49 2.12 -2.88
CA THR A 206 -22.91 3.20 -2.06
C THR A 206 -23.95 4.23 -1.68
N VAL A 207 -23.98 4.61 -0.40
CA VAL A 207 -24.80 5.71 0.08
C VAL A 207 -24.13 7.03 -0.26
N VAL A 208 -24.74 7.83 -1.14
CA VAL A 208 -24.15 9.11 -1.59
C VAL A 208 -24.76 10.33 -0.90
N TYR A 209 -25.96 10.20 -0.31
CA TYR A 209 -26.63 11.32 0.37
C TYR A 209 -27.65 10.81 1.41
N GLY A 210 -27.80 11.58 2.49
CA GLY A 210 -28.78 11.32 3.54
C GLY A 210 -28.36 10.24 4.52
N ARG A 211 -29.33 9.77 5.30
CA ARG A 211 -29.16 8.67 6.26
C ARG A 211 -30.41 7.82 6.34
N GLY A 212 -30.28 6.59 6.83
CA GLY A 212 -31.40 5.70 7.01
C GLY A 212 -31.00 4.44 7.78
N ALA A 213 -31.97 3.55 7.96
CA ALA A 213 -31.72 2.21 8.50
C ALA A 213 -32.34 1.16 7.58
N MET A 214 -31.65 0.02 7.49
CA MET A 214 -32.17 -1.15 6.78
C MET A 214 -32.12 -2.39 7.65
N ILE A 215 -33.09 -3.32 7.46
CA ILE A 215 -33.02 -4.65 8.03
C ILE A 215 -32.43 -5.60 6.98
N VAL A 216 -31.40 -6.37 7.38
CA VAL A 216 -30.71 -7.32 6.51
C VAL A 216 -31.63 -8.48 6.13
N CYS A 217 -31.86 -8.68 4.82
CA CYS A 217 -32.69 -9.71 4.26
C CYS A 217 -31.92 -10.88 3.65
N ALA A 218 -30.71 -10.63 3.15
CA ALA A 218 -29.83 -11.65 2.58
C ALA A 218 -28.36 -11.26 2.80
N THR A 219 -27.50 -12.27 2.99
CA THR A 219 -26.07 -12.12 3.24
C THR A 219 -25.25 -13.01 2.29
N GLY A 220 -24.00 -12.64 2.04
CA GLY A 220 -23.03 -13.42 1.27
C GLY A 220 -23.52 -13.81 -0.12
N MET A 221 -23.50 -15.10 -0.44
CA MET A 221 -23.89 -15.64 -1.76
C MET A 221 -25.39 -15.54 -2.05
N ASP A 222 -26.23 -15.32 -1.03
CA ASP A 222 -27.68 -15.17 -1.21
C ASP A 222 -28.09 -13.75 -1.61
N THR A 223 -27.16 -12.77 -1.58
CA THR A 223 -27.38 -11.40 -2.06
C THR A 223 -27.46 -11.35 -3.58
N GLU A 224 -28.04 -10.28 -4.15
CA GLU A 224 -28.08 -10.07 -5.59
C GLU A 224 -26.65 -10.00 -6.18
N MET A 225 -25.70 -9.38 -5.47
CA MET A 225 -24.28 -9.41 -5.84
C MET A 225 -23.70 -10.82 -5.77
N GLY A 226 -24.08 -11.62 -4.76
CA GLY A 226 -23.63 -13.00 -4.59
C GLY A 226 -24.08 -13.90 -5.76
N LYS A 227 -25.28 -13.72 -6.28
CA LYS A 227 -25.76 -14.44 -7.44
C LYS A 227 -24.98 -14.15 -8.73
N ILE A 228 -24.36 -12.97 -8.82
CA ILE A 228 -23.50 -12.54 -9.94
C ILE A 228 -22.02 -12.95 -9.69
N ALA A 229 -21.65 -13.19 -8.44
CA ALA A 229 -20.26 -13.41 -8.03
C ALA A 229 -19.59 -14.62 -8.71
N ASP A 230 -20.32 -15.67 -9.05
CA ASP A 230 -19.77 -16.81 -9.81
C ASP A 230 -19.23 -16.39 -11.19
N ALA A 231 -19.81 -15.37 -11.81
CA ALA A 231 -19.32 -14.79 -13.07
C ALA A 231 -18.14 -13.84 -12.86
N LEU A 232 -18.08 -13.16 -11.69
CA LEU A 232 -17.01 -12.24 -11.30
C LEU A 232 -15.79 -12.96 -10.71
N ALA A 233 -15.96 -14.11 -10.05
CA ALA A 233 -14.88 -14.92 -9.48
C ALA A 233 -13.91 -15.47 -10.53
N GLN A 234 -14.27 -15.43 -11.82
CA GLN A 234 -13.37 -15.79 -12.94
C GLN A 234 -12.52 -14.61 -13.43
N ALA A 235 -12.78 -13.38 -12.98
CA ALA A 235 -11.91 -12.24 -13.22
C ALA A 235 -10.81 -12.22 -12.17
N SER A 236 -9.70 -12.91 -12.46
CA SER A 236 -8.51 -12.93 -11.60
C SER A 236 -7.97 -11.50 -11.37
N ASP A 237 -7.49 -11.23 -10.17
CA ASP A 237 -6.66 -10.05 -9.90
C ASP A 237 -5.53 -9.97 -10.94
N GLY A 238 -5.46 -8.85 -11.66
CA GLY A 238 -4.51 -8.67 -12.76
C GLY A 238 -3.07 -8.84 -12.28
N GLN A 239 -2.22 -9.49 -13.09
CA GLN A 239 -0.79 -9.58 -12.84
C GLN A 239 -0.17 -8.17 -12.76
N THR A 240 0.81 -7.98 -11.86
CA THR A 240 1.53 -6.71 -11.78
C THR A 240 2.31 -6.46 -13.08
N PRO A 241 2.56 -5.19 -13.48
CA PRO A 241 3.38 -4.88 -14.64
C PRO A 241 4.74 -5.58 -14.63
N LEU A 242 5.33 -5.73 -13.46
CA LEU A 242 6.57 -6.48 -13.25
C LEU A 242 6.40 -7.97 -13.55
N GLN A 243 5.33 -8.60 -13.05
CA GLN A 243 5.04 -10.01 -13.34
C GLN A 243 4.82 -10.26 -14.84
N ILE A 244 4.13 -9.36 -15.54
CA ILE A 244 3.94 -9.42 -16.99
C ILE A 244 5.29 -9.34 -17.72
N LYS A 245 6.15 -8.38 -17.34
CA LYS A 245 7.50 -8.21 -17.91
C LYS A 245 8.38 -9.44 -17.63
N LEU A 246 8.28 -10.03 -16.43
CA LEU A 246 9.02 -11.25 -16.08
C LEU A 246 8.54 -12.48 -16.88
N THR A 247 7.23 -12.61 -17.07
CA THR A 247 6.67 -13.68 -17.93
C THR A 247 7.14 -13.53 -19.38
N GLN A 248 7.19 -12.30 -19.90
CA GLN A 248 7.74 -12.03 -21.23
C GLN A 248 9.24 -12.37 -21.31
N LEU A 249 10.02 -11.99 -20.29
CA LEU A 249 11.43 -12.32 -20.19
C LEU A 249 11.65 -13.85 -20.17
N SER A 250 10.90 -14.56 -19.32
CA SER A 250 10.97 -16.02 -19.25
C SER A 250 10.71 -16.66 -20.62
N LYS A 251 9.69 -16.22 -21.36
CA LYS A 251 9.43 -16.69 -22.74
C LYS A 251 10.60 -16.43 -23.69
N ILE A 252 11.20 -15.23 -23.64
CA ILE A 252 12.35 -14.89 -24.49
C ILE A 252 13.54 -15.80 -24.16
N LEU A 253 13.83 -15.98 -22.87
CA LEU A 253 14.89 -16.87 -22.39
C LEU A 253 14.65 -18.32 -22.84
N THR A 254 13.43 -18.83 -22.70
CA THR A 254 13.07 -20.19 -23.14
C THR A 254 13.34 -20.39 -24.64
N TRP A 255 12.94 -19.44 -25.49
CA TRP A 255 13.23 -19.54 -26.95
C TRP A 255 14.71 -19.44 -27.26
N LEU A 256 15.44 -18.55 -26.56
CA LEU A 256 16.90 -18.42 -26.73
C LEU A 256 17.59 -19.74 -26.38
N VAL A 257 17.24 -20.31 -25.23
CA VAL A 257 17.79 -21.58 -24.74
C VAL A 257 17.49 -22.72 -25.67
N LEU A 258 16.23 -22.82 -26.12
CA LEU A 258 15.87 -23.88 -27.10
C LEU A 258 16.73 -23.76 -28.38
N GLY A 259 16.96 -22.55 -28.86
CA GLY A 259 17.85 -22.30 -30.03
C GLY A 259 19.28 -22.75 -29.75
N ILE A 260 19.84 -22.42 -28.57
CA ILE A 260 21.19 -22.85 -28.16
C ILE A 260 21.25 -24.38 -28.01
N CYS A 261 20.25 -25.03 -27.44
CA CYS A 261 20.17 -26.47 -27.30
C CYS A 261 20.19 -27.18 -28.68
N VAL A 262 19.43 -26.66 -29.65
CA VAL A 262 19.43 -27.19 -31.02
C VAL A 262 20.80 -27.05 -31.67
N ILE A 263 21.47 -25.90 -31.51
CA ILE A 263 22.82 -25.67 -32.05
C ILE A 263 23.82 -26.64 -31.42
N ILE A 264 23.81 -26.81 -30.11
CA ILE A 264 24.73 -27.73 -29.42
C ILE A 264 24.45 -29.16 -29.80
N PHE A 265 23.19 -29.58 -29.87
CA PHE A 265 22.82 -30.89 -30.32
C PHE A 265 23.36 -31.15 -31.74
N ALA A 266 23.20 -30.20 -32.68
CA ALA A 266 23.74 -30.31 -34.02
C ALA A 266 25.27 -30.36 -34.06
N VAL A 267 25.97 -29.53 -33.28
CA VAL A 267 27.44 -29.52 -33.17
C VAL A 267 27.97 -30.87 -32.65
N GLN A 268 27.34 -31.44 -31.66
CA GLN A 268 27.69 -32.74 -31.09
C GLN A 268 27.53 -33.87 -32.10
N LEU A 269 26.40 -33.87 -32.83
CA LEU A 269 26.17 -34.88 -33.89
C LEU A 269 27.20 -34.77 -35.02
N LEU A 270 27.55 -33.55 -35.46
CA LEU A 270 28.56 -33.32 -36.48
C LEU A 270 29.96 -33.76 -36.04
N ARG A 271 30.28 -33.54 -34.77
CA ARG A 271 31.59 -33.89 -34.18
C ARG A 271 31.75 -35.41 -34.01
N ALA A 272 30.68 -36.11 -33.64
CA ALA A 272 30.72 -37.56 -33.45
C ALA A 272 30.87 -38.35 -34.75
N GLY A 273 30.69 -37.72 -35.92
CA GLY A 273 30.91 -38.36 -37.21
C GLY A 273 29.96 -39.54 -37.57
N GLY A 274 28.91 -39.74 -36.79
CA GLY A 274 27.91 -40.79 -36.97
C GLY A 274 26.68 -40.64 -36.07
N MET A 275 25.56 -41.21 -36.51
CA MET A 275 24.27 -41.21 -35.78
C MET A 275 24.09 -42.58 -35.05
N SER A 276 24.98 -42.93 -34.14
CA SER A 276 24.69 -44.04 -33.24
C SER A 276 23.66 -43.63 -32.17
N PHE A 277 22.88 -44.55 -31.67
CA PHE A 277 21.87 -44.27 -30.64
C PHE A 277 22.51 -43.67 -29.39
N GLU A 278 23.68 -44.12 -29.02
CA GLU A 278 24.45 -43.61 -27.86
C GLU A 278 24.92 -42.17 -28.06
N VAL A 279 25.39 -41.77 -29.25
CA VAL A 279 25.80 -40.39 -29.58
C VAL A 279 24.59 -39.45 -29.55
N VAL A 280 23.47 -39.89 -30.13
CA VAL A 280 22.24 -39.08 -30.09
C VAL A 280 21.78 -38.83 -28.66
N LEU A 281 21.87 -39.83 -27.83
CA LEU A 281 21.42 -39.81 -26.45
C LEU A 281 22.34 -38.95 -25.58
N ASN A 282 23.65 -39.08 -25.65
CA ASN A 282 24.60 -38.22 -24.92
C ASN A 282 24.48 -36.77 -25.37
N SER A 283 24.27 -36.50 -26.66
CA SER A 283 24.05 -35.17 -27.18
C SER A 283 22.74 -34.56 -26.63
N PHE A 284 21.69 -35.39 -26.50
CA PHE A 284 20.44 -34.97 -25.90
C PHE A 284 20.59 -34.64 -24.40
N MET A 285 21.31 -35.45 -23.63
CA MET A 285 21.60 -35.21 -22.21
C MET A 285 22.37 -33.90 -21.98
N ILE A 286 23.33 -33.56 -22.86
CA ILE A 286 24.04 -32.29 -22.79
C ILE A 286 23.11 -31.13 -23.13
N ALA A 287 22.24 -31.26 -24.11
CA ALA A 287 21.24 -30.25 -24.45
C ALA A 287 20.24 -30.05 -23.30
N VAL A 288 19.83 -31.11 -22.61
CA VAL A 288 18.99 -31.05 -21.39
C VAL A 288 19.72 -30.32 -20.26
N SER A 289 21.01 -30.65 -20.02
CA SER A 289 21.83 -29.95 -19.01
C SER A 289 21.83 -28.44 -19.24
N LEU A 290 22.02 -28.03 -20.48
CA LEU A 290 22.03 -26.62 -20.86
C LEU A 290 20.65 -25.98 -20.68
N ALA A 291 19.58 -26.70 -21.02
CA ALA A 291 18.22 -26.21 -20.82
C ALA A 291 17.92 -25.95 -19.33
N VAL A 292 18.38 -26.86 -18.45
CA VAL A 292 18.25 -26.73 -17.01
C VAL A 292 19.04 -25.52 -16.48
N ALA A 293 20.30 -25.36 -16.90
CA ALA A 293 21.17 -24.25 -16.50
C ALA A 293 20.63 -22.88 -16.88
N ALA A 294 19.89 -22.80 -17.97
CA ALA A 294 19.55 -21.51 -18.57
C ALA A 294 18.27 -20.87 -18.05
N ILE A 295 17.44 -21.60 -17.32
CA ILE A 295 16.15 -21.11 -16.83
C ILE A 295 16.26 -20.86 -15.32
N PRO A 296 16.08 -19.60 -14.88
CA PRO A 296 16.12 -19.28 -13.45
C PRO A 296 14.88 -19.82 -12.76
N GLU A 297 14.98 -21.02 -12.22
CA GLU A 297 13.96 -21.63 -11.37
C GLU A 297 13.72 -20.71 -10.16
N GLY A 298 12.57 -20.52 -9.70
CA GLY A 298 12.31 -19.69 -8.54
C GLY A 298 12.25 -18.17 -8.76
N LEU A 299 12.55 -17.61 -9.94
CA LEU A 299 12.51 -16.16 -10.17
C LEU A 299 11.13 -15.56 -9.87
N ALA A 300 10.06 -16.19 -10.34
CA ALA A 300 8.69 -15.76 -10.09
C ALA A 300 8.33 -15.90 -8.60
N ALA A 301 8.74 -16.99 -7.96
CA ALA A 301 8.52 -17.23 -6.54
C ALA A 301 9.28 -16.21 -5.66
N VAL A 302 10.54 -15.92 -5.96
CA VAL A 302 11.33 -14.89 -5.26
C VAL A 302 10.65 -13.53 -5.35
N VAL A 303 10.20 -13.11 -6.52
CA VAL A 303 9.51 -11.82 -6.70
C VAL A 303 8.23 -11.77 -5.88
N THR A 304 7.41 -12.82 -5.91
CA THR A 304 6.16 -12.89 -5.14
C THR A 304 6.42 -12.84 -3.63
N VAL A 305 7.43 -13.56 -3.14
CA VAL A 305 7.82 -13.54 -1.71
C VAL A 305 8.34 -12.17 -1.30
N VAL A 306 9.18 -11.53 -2.13
CA VAL A 306 9.71 -10.18 -1.85
C VAL A 306 8.59 -9.14 -1.81
N LEU A 307 7.64 -9.18 -2.74
CA LEU A 307 6.45 -8.33 -2.73
C LEU A 307 5.63 -8.56 -1.47
N SER A 308 5.37 -9.81 -1.09
CA SER A 308 4.61 -10.16 0.11
C SER A 308 5.25 -9.65 1.40
N ILE A 309 6.58 -9.82 1.56
CA ILE A 309 7.34 -9.28 2.70
C ILE A 309 7.26 -7.75 2.71
N GLY A 310 7.38 -7.12 1.55
CA GLY A 310 7.31 -5.67 1.40
C GLY A 310 5.96 -5.12 1.83
N VAL A 311 4.87 -5.71 1.35
CA VAL A 311 3.50 -5.32 1.72
C VAL A 311 3.25 -5.50 3.22
N THR A 312 3.73 -6.60 3.81
CA THR A 312 3.67 -6.81 5.26
C THR A 312 4.41 -5.70 6.03
N ASN A 313 5.56 -5.24 5.53
CA ASN A 313 6.30 -4.15 6.15
C ASN A 313 5.59 -2.79 5.99
N MET A 314 4.96 -2.53 4.84
CA MET A 314 4.14 -1.33 4.62
C MET A 314 2.96 -1.30 5.60
N SER A 315 2.26 -2.43 5.78
CA SER A 315 1.15 -2.54 6.71
C SER A 315 1.57 -2.26 8.17
N LYS A 316 2.74 -2.75 8.60
CA LYS A 316 3.31 -2.44 9.92
C LYS A 316 3.65 -0.96 10.12
N ARG A 317 3.74 -0.19 9.04
CA ARG A 317 3.95 1.25 9.02
C ARG A 317 2.67 2.01 8.66
N ASN A 318 1.50 1.46 8.95
CA ASN A 318 0.17 2.05 8.71
C ASN A 318 -0.22 2.24 7.24
N ALA A 319 0.53 1.72 6.28
CA ALA A 319 0.20 1.75 4.86
C ALA A 319 -0.39 0.39 4.44
N ILE A 320 -1.71 0.28 4.39
CA ILE A 320 -2.43 -0.95 4.03
C ILE A 320 -2.60 -0.99 2.51
N ILE A 321 -1.89 -1.89 1.86
CA ILE A 321 -1.96 -2.08 0.40
C ILE A 321 -3.15 -2.96 0.07
N ARG A 322 -4.03 -2.49 -0.80
CA ARG A 322 -5.20 -3.25 -1.30
C ARG A 322 -4.94 -3.94 -2.63
N ARG A 323 -4.06 -3.37 -3.46
CA ARG A 323 -3.68 -3.94 -4.76
C ARG A 323 -2.17 -4.06 -4.86
N LEU A 324 -1.66 -5.25 -5.15
CA LEU A 324 -0.21 -5.50 -5.26
C LEU A 324 0.47 -4.65 -6.35
N THR A 325 -0.28 -4.28 -7.40
CA THR A 325 0.21 -3.40 -8.47
C THR A 325 0.64 -2.03 -7.94
N ALA A 326 0.01 -1.54 -6.89
CA ALA A 326 0.33 -0.25 -6.27
C ALA A 326 1.75 -0.20 -5.68
N VAL A 327 2.27 -1.32 -5.20
CA VAL A 327 3.61 -1.39 -4.58
C VAL A 327 4.71 -0.97 -5.56
N GLU A 328 4.64 -1.47 -6.81
CA GLU A 328 5.59 -1.09 -7.85
C GLU A 328 5.43 0.37 -8.26
N THR A 329 4.17 0.80 -8.41
CA THR A 329 3.81 2.15 -8.85
C THR A 329 4.21 3.20 -7.80
N LEU A 330 4.05 2.89 -6.50
CA LEU A 330 4.49 3.74 -5.38
C LEU A 330 5.99 4.06 -5.47
N GLY A 331 6.81 3.07 -5.75
CA GLY A 331 8.25 3.28 -5.93
C GLY A 331 8.63 4.21 -7.11
N CYS A 332 7.71 4.44 -8.03
CA CYS A 332 7.86 5.32 -9.19
C CYS A 332 7.16 6.68 -9.00
N ALA A 333 6.48 6.93 -7.89
CA ALA A 333 5.72 8.16 -7.66
C ALA A 333 6.57 9.42 -7.87
N GLN A 334 6.04 10.35 -8.67
CA GLN A 334 6.68 11.61 -9.04
C GLN A 334 5.90 12.82 -8.53
N VAL A 335 4.59 12.66 -8.37
CA VAL A 335 3.68 13.69 -7.90
C VAL A 335 2.76 13.09 -6.85
N ILE A 336 2.58 13.78 -5.73
CA ILE A 336 1.61 13.44 -4.69
C ILE A 336 0.64 14.61 -4.56
N CYS A 337 -0.59 14.43 -5.04
CA CYS A 337 -1.69 15.34 -4.85
C CYS A 337 -2.37 15.03 -3.52
N SER A 338 -2.23 15.90 -2.53
CA SER A 338 -2.74 15.68 -1.19
C SER A 338 -3.90 16.62 -0.87
N ASP A 339 -4.98 16.07 -0.33
CA ASP A 339 -5.95 16.89 0.38
C ASP A 339 -5.27 17.50 1.62
N LYS A 340 -5.71 18.69 2.03
CA LYS A 340 -5.16 19.38 3.19
C LYS A 340 -5.69 18.76 4.47
N THR A 341 -7.03 18.71 4.60
CA THR A 341 -7.73 18.40 5.85
C THR A 341 -7.57 16.92 6.21
N GLY A 342 -7.18 16.66 7.45
CA GLY A 342 -6.99 15.29 7.95
C GLY A 342 -5.71 14.61 7.48
N THR A 343 -5.14 14.97 6.31
CA THR A 343 -3.92 14.36 5.75
C THR A 343 -2.66 15.17 6.09
N LEU A 344 -2.64 16.45 5.71
CA LEU A 344 -1.53 17.37 6.05
C LEU A 344 -1.72 17.99 7.44
N THR A 345 -2.98 18.13 7.87
CA THR A 345 -3.39 18.69 9.15
C THR A 345 -4.01 17.61 10.04
N GLN A 346 -4.22 17.94 11.31
CA GLN A 346 -4.70 17.00 12.33
C GLN A 346 -6.22 16.77 12.29
N ASN A 347 -6.96 17.47 11.43
CA ASN A 347 -8.44 17.50 11.41
C ASN A 347 -9.04 17.87 12.79
N ARG A 348 -8.35 18.72 13.52
CA ARG A 348 -8.71 19.14 14.86
C ARG A 348 -8.46 20.63 15.02
N MET A 349 -9.52 21.42 15.12
CA MET A 349 -9.38 22.84 15.42
C MET A 349 -8.69 23.04 16.78
N THR A 350 -7.76 23.96 16.84
CA THR A 350 -6.99 24.28 18.07
C THR A 350 -6.86 25.79 18.20
N VAL A 351 -7.08 26.34 19.40
CA VAL A 351 -6.82 27.75 19.70
C VAL A 351 -5.31 27.94 19.83
N VAL A 352 -4.73 28.81 19.00
CA VAL A 352 -3.28 29.05 18.93
C VAL A 352 -2.87 30.47 19.21
N ASP A 353 -3.84 31.40 19.22
CA ASP A 353 -3.59 32.82 19.47
C ASP A 353 -4.82 33.45 20.17
N PHE A 354 -4.62 34.46 21.00
CA PHE A 354 -5.71 35.21 21.61
C PHE A 354 -5.33 36.67 21.74
N PHE A 355 -6.36 37.51 21.83
CA PHE A 355 -6.24 38.94 22.17
C PHE A 355 -7.28 39.28 23.24
N GLY A 356 -6.83 39.81 24.35
CA GLY A 356 -7.65 40.21 25.50
C GLY A 356 -6.77 40.36 26.73
N GLU A 357 -7.29 40.97 27.76
CA GLU A 357 -6.52 41.30 28.95
C GLU A 357 -6.35 40.09 29.87
N ASN A 358 -7.35 39.20 29.90
CA ASN A 358 -7.37 38.01 30.78
C ASN A 358 -7.73 36.75 30.00
N GLU A 359 -6.72 35.95 29.75
CA GLU A 359 -6.85 34.67 29.02
C GLU A 359 -7.82 33.70 29.70
N GLN A 360 -7.77 33.59 31.04
CA GLN A 360 -8.63 32.68 31.78
C GLN A 360 -10.11 33.09 31.72
N GLU A 361 -10.40 34.40 31.81
CA GLU A 361 -11.76 34.86 31.69
C GLU A 361 -12.31 34.69 30.27
N LEU A 362 -11.47 34.92 29.26
CA LEU A 362 -11.84 34.68 27.87
C LEU A 362 -12.11 33.18 27.62
N ALA A 363 -11.22 32.30 28.09
CA ALA A 363 -11.37 30.87 27.93
C ALA A 363 -12.61 30.32 28.67
N LYS A 364 -12.88 30.81 29.88
CA LYS A 364 -14.09 30.50 30.64
C LYS A 364 -15.34 30.91 29.87
N ALA A 365 -15.38 32.15 29.40
CA ALA A 365 -16.51 32.69 28.67
C ALA A 365 -16.78 31.90 27.38
N MET A 366 -15.73 31.58 26.63
CA MET A 366 -15.82 30.78 25.42
C MET A 366 -16.30 29.36 25.68
N ALA A 367 -15.78 28.69 26.74
CA ALA A 367 -16.20 27.33 27.11
C ALA A 367 -17.64 27.25 27.59
N LEU A 368 -18.11 28.25 28.34
CA LEU A 368 -19.50 28.30 28.80
C LEU A 368 -20.48 28.60 27.66
N CYS A 369 -20.06 29.44 26.70
CA CYS A 369 -20.86 29.77 25.53
C CYS A 369 -20.67 28.73 24.39
N CYS A 370 -20.68 27.46 24.70
CA CYS A 370 -20.53 26.32 23.77
C CYS A 370 -21.47 25.19 24.15
N ASP A 371 -21.82 24.35 23.13
CA ASP A 371 -22.63 23.15 23.33
C ASP A 371 -21.73 21.88 23.35
N ALA A 372 -20.46 21.97 22.90
CA ALA A 372 -19.51 20.87 23.00
C ALA A 372 -19.30 20.45 24.47
N GLU A 373 -19.16 19.15 24.71
CA GLU A 373 -19.00 18.54 26.03
C GLU A 373 -17.63 17.90 26.21
N ILE A 374 -17.19 17.77 27.44
CA ILE A 374 -15.95 17.07 27.81
C ILE A 374 -16.29 15.90 28.71
N ASP A 375 -15.71 14.71 28.41
CA ASP A 375 -15.85 13.53 29.27
C ASP A 375 -14.83 13.49 30.42
N ASP A 376 -14.94 12.50 31.30
CA ASP A 376 -14.03 12.31 32.44
C ASP A 376 -12.59 11.96 32.04
N GLU A 377 -12.40 11.47 30.80
CA GLU A 377 -11.09 11.14 30.22
C GLU A 377 -10.42 12.36 29.55
N GLY A 378 -11.15 13.48 29.44
CA GLY A 378 -10.67 14.73 28.81
C GLY A 378 -10.91 14.81 27.31
N ASN A 379 -11.67 13.89 26.72
CA ASN A 379 -12.05 13.96 25.31
C ASN A 379 -13.20 14.93 25.14
N VAL A 380 -13.10 15.80 24.13
CA VAL A 380 -14.14 16.77 23.83
C VAL A 380 -14.95 16.32 22.63
N THR A 381 -16.27 16.33 22.78
CA THR A 381 -17.24 15.97 21.73
C THR A 381 -18.11 17.17 21.40
N GLY A 382 -18.36 17.42 20.11
CA GLY A 382 -19.16 18.53 19.63
C GLY A 382 -18.68 19.08 18.30
N GLU A 383 -19.21 20.21 17.89
CA GLU A 383 -18.79 20.92 16.69
C GLU A 383 -17.32 21.32 16.80
N PRO A 384 -16.47 21.13 15.76
CA PRO A 384 -15.01 21.29 15.86
C PRO A 384 -14.54 22.64 16.41
N THR A 385 -15.21 23.73 16.06
CA THR A 385 -14.88 25.07 16.55
C THR A 385 -15.14 25.19 18.05
N GLU A 386 -16.26 24.68 18.52
CA GLU A 386 -16.63 24.69 19.95
C GLU A 386 -15.76 23.73 20.76
N ALA A 387 -15.49 22.55 20.21
CA ALA A 387 -14.59 21.59 20.82
C ALA A 387 -13.19 22.17 21.05
N ALA A 388 -12.69 22.98 20.11
CA ALA A 388 -11.42 23.70 20.29
C ALA A 388 -11.42 24.67 21.48
N LEU A 389 -12.50 25.39 21.66
CA LEU A 389 -12.65 26.37 22.77
C LEU A 389 -12.71 25.65 24.12
N VAL A 390 -13.46 24.55 24.20
CA VAL A 390 -13.57 23.74 25.42
C VAL A 390 -12.24 23.06 25.75
N ALA A 391 -11.55 22.52 24.74
CA ALA A 391 -10.22 21.92 24.91
C ALA A 391 -9.19 22.94 25.39
N TRP A 392 -9.19 24.15 24.81
CA TRP A 392 -8.32 25.24 25.24
C TRP A 392 -8.56 25.62 26.70
N ALA A 393 -9.83 25.81 27.11
CA ALA A 393 -10.17 26.11 28.51
C ALA A 393 -9.67 24.98 29.44
N ASN A 394 -9.81 23.73 29.07
CA ASN A 394 -9.32 22.60 29.86
C ASN A 394 -7.77 22.60 30.00
N THR A 395 -7.01 23.07 29.00
CA THR A 395 -5.54 23.21 29.13
C THR A 395 -5.14 24.27 30.14
N LEU A 396 -6.01 25.27 30.38
CA LEU A 396 -5.83 26.32 31.40
C LEU A 396 -6.37 25.88 32.78
N GLY A 397 -6.78 24.62 32.95
CA GLY A 397 -7.34 24.10 34.20
C GLY A 397 -8.83 24.42 34.41
N LEU A 398 -9.52 24.94 33.40
CA LEU A 398 -10.93 25.32 33.43
C LEU A 398 -11.79 24.19 32.84
N ASN A 399 -12.06 23.16 33.66
CA ASN A 399 -12.88 22.02 33.22
C ASN A 399 -14.35 22.45 33.06
N LYS A 400 -14.93 22.21 31.89
CA LYS A 400 -16.29 22.63 31.51
C LYS A 400 -17.37 22.04 32.44
N THR A 401 -17.23 20.80 32.87
CA THR A 401 -18.19 20.15 33.78
C THR A 401 -18.22 20.86 35.13
N ALA A 402 -17.07 21.25 35.68
CA ALA A 402 -16.95 22.05 36.90
C ALA A 402 -17.48 23.49 36.71
N LEU A 403 -17.20 24.08 35.56
CA LEU A 403 -17.73 25.42 35.21
C LEU A 403 -19.25 25.41 35.09
N LYS A 404 -19.87 24.42 34.46
CA LYS A 404 -21.33 24.27 34.40
C LYS A 404 -21.97 24.14 35.78
N SER A 405 -21.32 23.42 36.70
CA SER A 405 -21.80 23.28 38.08
C SER A 405 -21.73 24.61 38.84
N SER A 406 -20.71 25.45 38.60
CA SER A 406 -20.49 26.72 39.23
C SER A 406 -21.31 27.87 38.60
N PHE A 407 -21.56 27.79 37.29
CA PHE A 407 -22.27 28.74 36.45
C PHE A 407 -23.37 28.00 35.63
N PRO A 408 -24.45 27.53 36.25
CA PRO A 408 -25.50 26.82 35.55
C PRO A 408 -26.14 27.69 34.46
N ARG A 409 -26.34 27.12 33.25
CA ARG A 409 -27.02 27.80 32.16
C ARG A 409 -28.50 27.99 32.52
N CYS A 410 -29.02 29.18 32.39
CA CYS A 410 -30.40 29.51 32.70
C CYS A 410 -31.18 30.09 31.50
N GLY A 411 -30.50 30.33 30.36
CA GLY A 411 -31.13 30.79 29.13
C GLY A 411 -30.14 30.86 27.99
N GLU A 412 -30.64 30.94 26.76
CA GLU A 412 -29.80 31.05 25.58
C GLU A 412 -30.51 31.67 24.38
N ALA A 413 -29.73 32.28 23.47
CA ALA A 413 -30.05 32.53 22.09
C ALA A 413 -29.11 31.68 21.25
N PRO A 414 -29.61 30.58 20.61
CA PRO A 414 -28.78 29.63 19.87
C PRO A 414 -28.04 30.30 18.72
N PHE A 415 -26.98 29.60 18.20
CA PHE A 415 -26.26 30.10 17.04
C PHE A 415 -27.16 30.19 15.81
N ASP A 416 -27.12 31.35 15.17
CA ASP A 416 -27.77 31.57 13.89
C ASP A 416 -26.79 32.12 12.84
N SER A 417 -26.79 31.53 11.66
CA SER A 417 -25.87 31.88 10.59
C SER A 417 -26.09 33.28 9.99
N GLY A 418 -27.31 33.81 10.08
CA GLY A 418 -27.64 35.18 9.66
C GLY A 418 -27.11 36.24 10.63
N ARG A 419 -27.24 35.99 11.93
CA ARG A 419 -26.70 36.81 13.01
C ARG A 419 -25.21 36.60 13.24
N LYS A 420 -24.68 35.42 12.88
CA LYS A 420 -23.29 35.00 13.08
C LYS A 420 -22.79 35.01 14.53
N MET A 421 -23.68 34.77 15.47
CA MET A 421 -23.40 34.80 16.91
C MET A 421 -24.36 33.91 17.71
N MET A 422 -23.98 33.59 18.94
CA MET A 422 -24.82 32.97 19.94
C MET A 422 -24.61 33.62 21.32
N SER A 423 -25.60 33.52 22.19
CA SER A 423 -25.53 34.04 23.57
C SER A 423 -26.01 32.97 24.54
N THR A 424 -25.36 32.85 25.67
CA THR A 424 -25.77 31.98 26.78
C THR A 424 -25.80 32.77 28.10
N LEU A 425 -26.80 32.49 28.94
CA LEU A 425 -26.96 33.10 30.25
C LEU A 425 -26.65 32.10 31.35
N HIS A 426 -25.92 32.51 32.34
CA HIS A 426 -25.45 31.66 33.42
C HIS A 426 -25.70 32.30 34.79
N LEU A 427 -26.17 31.51 35.76
CA LEU A 427 -26.32 31.95 37.13
C LEU A 427 -24.94 32.20 37.76
N ALA A 428 -24.72 33.36 38.32
CA ALA A 428 -23.50 33.76 39.01
C ALA A 428 -23.83 34.26 40.41
N PRO A 429 -22.86 34.28 41.35
CA PRO A 429 -23.12 34.69 42.74
C PRO A 429 -23.76 36.07 42.89
N ASN A 430 -23.53 36.97 41.95
CA ASN A 430 -23.99 38.38 42.00
C ASN A 430 -25.02 38.69 40.89
N GLY A 431 -25.77 37.74 40.37
CA GLY A 431 -26.77 37.93 39.33
C GLY A 431 -26.66 36.95 38.21
N VAL A 432 -26.92 37.36 36.96
CA VAL A 432 -26.79 36.54 35.78
C VAL A 432 -25.71 37.12 34.86
N VAL A 433 -24.77 36.28 34.46
CA VAL A 433 -23.76 36.64 33.46
C VAL A 433 -24.15 36.07 32.12
N GLN A 434 -24.18 36.89 31.11
CA GLN A 434 -24.35 36.51 29.71
C GLN A 434 -22.98 36.46 29.04
N TYR A 435 -22.71 35.39 28.30
CA TYR A 435 -21.60 35.35 27.38
C TYR A 435 -22.12 35.25 25.94
N THR A 436 -21.51 36.02 25.05
CA THR A 436 -21.86 36.08 23.63
C THR A 436 -20.60 35.84 22.80
N LYS A 437 -20.62 34.85 21.93
CA LYS A 437 -19.53 34.61 20.98
C LYS A 437 -20.01 34.72 19.55
N GLY A 438 -19.13 35.12 18.64
CA GLY A 438 -19.50 35.22 17.21
C GLY A 438 -18.42 35.85 16.35
N ALA A 439 -18.83 36.24 15.14
CA ALA A 439 -17.92 36.88 14.19
C ALA A 439 -17.43 38.24 14.75
N PRO A 440 -16.09 38.50 14.67
CA PRO A 440 -15.51 39.71 15.26
C PRO A 440 -16.16 41.02 14.78
N ASP A 441 -16.41 41.15 13.49
CA ASP A 441 -17.05 42.29 12.85
C ASP A 441 -18.43 42.62 13.45
N VAL A 442 -19.21 41.57 13.75
CA VAL A 442 -20.54 41.69 14.30
C VAL A 442 -20.49 42.00 15.80
N ILE A 443 -19.72 41.23 16.57
CA ILE A 443 -19.62 41.42 18.05
C ILE A 443 -19.05 42.78 18.39
N ILE A 444 -17.97 43.23 17.75
CA ILE A 444 -17.33 44.54 18.01
C ILE A 444 -18.32 45.69 17.75
N GLY A 445 -19.18 45.55 16.72
CA GLY A 445 -20.22 46.54 16.42
C GLY A 445 -21.29 46.68 17.51
N LYS A 446 -21.53 45.62 18.28
CA LYS A 446 -22.52 45.59 19.38
C LYS A 446 -21.93 45.90 20.76
N CYS A 447 -20.59 46.04 20.86
CA CYS A 447 -19.90 46.37 22.10
C CYS A 447 -19.87 47.86 22.36
N THR A 448 -20.35 48.26 23.54
CA THR A 448 -20.29 49.63 24.07
C THR A 448 -19.19 49.81 25.12
N HIS A 449 -18.69 48.68 25.66
CA HIS A 449 -17.67 48.64 26.69
C HIS A 449 -16.63 47.54 26.34
N TYR A 450 -15.48 47.59 26.99
CA TYR A 450 -14.50 46.49 26.98
C TYR A 450 -14.03 46.24 28.42
N LEU A 451 -13.58 45.04 28.68
CA LEU A 451 -13.09 44.60 29.98
C LEU A 451 -11.67 45.11 30.19
N LYS A 452 -11.42 45.85 31.32
CA LYS A 452 -10.11 46.32 31.72
C LYS A 452 -9.94 46.16 33.22
N ASN A 453 -8.93 45.42 33.66
CA ASN A 453 -8.69 45.07 35.06
C ASN A 453 -9.92 44.46 35.77
N GLY A 454 -10.78 43.72 35.03
CA GLY A 454 -12.01 43.14 35.55
C GLY A 454 -13.20 44.10 35.61
N GLU A 455 -13.06 45.35 35.18
CA GLU A 455 -14.14 46.34 35.15
C GLU A 455 -14.52 46.69 33.70
N ALA A 456 -15.81 46.96 33.48
CA ALA A 456 -16.32 47.40 32.19
C ALA A 456 -16.04 48.88 31.95
N VAL A 457 -15.16 49.19 31.01
CA VAL A 457 -14.74 50.56 30.63
C VAL A 457 -15.40 50.93 29.28
N PRO A 458 -15.89 52.16 29.08
CA PRO A 458 -16.47 52.57 27.81
C PRO A 458 -15.51 52.34 26.63
N MET A 459 -16.02 51.82 25.51
CA MET A 459 -15.27 51.53 24.30
C MET A 459 -14.76 52.86 23.69
N THR A 460 -13.45 52.96 23.48
CA THR A 460 -12.82 54.06 22.77
C THR A 460 -12.52 53.68 21.32
N GLU A 461 -12.48 54.68 20.41
CA GLU A 461 -12.13 54.40 19.01
C GLU A 461 -10.69 53.91 18.84
N ASP A 462 -9.78 54.31 19.71
CA ASP A 462 -8.41 53.83 19.73
C ASP A 462 -8.36 52.32 20.05
N TYR A 463 -9.07 51.87 21.09
CA TYR A 463 -9.12 50.46 21.47
C TYR A 463 -9.90 49.63 20.46
N ARG A 464 -10.99 50.19 19.88
CA ARG A 464 -11.70 49.52 18.75
C ARG A 464 -10.77 49.29 17.57
N SER A 465 -9.95 50.29 17.23
CA SER A 465 -8.94 50.18 16.17
C SER A 465 -7.85 49.16 16.49
N GLU A 466 -7.48 49.03 17.78
CA GLU A 466 -6.55 47.98 18.23
C GLU A 466 -7.12 46.59 18.10
N ILE A 467 -8.38 46.34 18.49
CA ILE A 467 -9.07 45.06 18.29
C ILE A 467 -9.11 44.71 16.82
N LEU A 468 -9.49 45.65 15.95
CA LEU A 468 -9.56 45.42 14.50
C LEU A 468 -8.18 45.10 13.89
N ARG A 469 -7.11 45.75 14.36
CA ARG A 469 -5.74 45.43 13.94
C ARG A 469 -5.33 44.03 14.40
N SER A 470 -5.65 43.63 15.63
CA SER A 470 -5.38 42.31 16.15
C SER A 470 -6.17 41.24 15.40
N ASN A 471 -7.47 41.47 15.13
CA ASN A 471 -8.29 40.61 14.31
C ASN A 471 -7.66 40.41 12.91
N LYS A 472 -7.22 41.50 12.28
CA LYS A 472 -6.57 41.42 10.98
C LYS A 472 -5.24 40.67 11.04
N ALA A 473 -4.43 40.91 12.07
CA ALA A 473 -3.16 40.19 12.25
C ALA A 473 -3.35 38.67 12.44
N MET A 474 -4.42 38.27 13.14
CA MET A 474 -4.79 36.85 13.26
C MET A 474 -5.32 36.29 11.91
N ALA A 475 -6.16 37.05 11.21
CA ALA A 475 -6.67 36.65 9.91
C ALA A 475 -5.55 36.56 8.86
N ASP A 476 -4.56 37.44 8.89
CA ASP A 476 -3.38 37.41 8.02
C ASP A 476 -2.50 36.18 8.28
N LYS A 477 -2.59 35.55 9.49
CA LYS A 477 -2.01 34.23 9.82
C LYS A 477 -2.94 33.06 9.44
N ALA A 478 -4.01 33.34 8.71
CA ALA A 478 -5.03 32.35 8.33
C ALA A 478 -5.77 31.69 9.53
N LEU A 479 -5.84 32.36 10.66
CA LEU A 479 -6.60 31.89 11.81
C LEU A 479 -8.10 32.15 11.62
N ARG A 480 -8.92 31.22 12.05
CA ARG A 480 -10.36 31.43 12.23
C ARG A 480 -10.54 32.21 13.54
N VAL A 481 -11.02 33.47 13.46
CA VAL A 481 -11.15 34.33 14.62
C VAL A 481 -12.59 34.35 15.10
N LEU A 482 -12.78 34.19 16.41
CA LEU A 482 -14.02 34.42 17.10
C LEU A 482 -13.83 35.52 18.16
N ALA A 483 -14.83 36.41 18.30
CA ALA A 483 -14.90 37.39 19.37
C ALA A 483 -15.79 36.85 20.50
N CYS A 484 -15.47 37.27 21.71
CA CYS A 484 -16.27 37.06 22.90
C CYS A 484 -16.60 38.40 23.58
N ALA A 485 -17.83 38.51 24.03
CA ALA A 485 -18.29 39.62 24.83
C ALA A 485 -19.13 39.10 26.01
N LEU A 486 -19.26 39.88 27.04
CA LEU A 486 -20.12 39.57 28.20
C LEU A 486 -21.10 40.71 28.48
N ARG A 487 -22.18 40.39 29.22
CA ARG A 487 -23.08 41.35 29.84
C ARG A 487 -23.53 40.83 31.21
N ILE A 488 -23.59 41.71 32.21
CA ILE A 488 -24.04 41.35 33.55
C ILE A 488 -25.46 41.87 33.74
N TRP A 489 -26.33 40.98 34.20
CA TRP A 489 -27.73 41.25 34.47
C TRP A 489 -27.96 41.15 36.00
N SER A 490 -28.71 42.08 36.56
CA SER A 490 -29.09 42.08 37.99
C SER A 490 -30.06 40.92 38.31
N ALA A 491 -30.86 40.49 37.32
CA ALA A 491 -31.76 39.37 37.39
C ALA A 491 -31.87 38.72 35.99
N GLN A 492 -32.39 37.49 35.90
CA GLN A 492 -32.63 36.85 34.61
C GLN A 492 -33.60 37.72 33.77
N PRO A 493 -33.28 37.99 32.48
CA PRO A 493 -34.17 38.70 31.59
C PRO A 493 -35.51 37.97 31.41
N ASP A 494 -36.58 38.71 31.18
CA ASP A 494 -37.93 38.16 30.98
C ASP A 494 -38.04 37.31 29.71
N ASP A 495 -37.21 37.59 28.69
CA ASP A 495 -37.08 36.83 27.47
C ASP A 495 -35.61 36.61 27.12
N CYS A 496 -35.35 35.57 26.29
CA CYS A 496 -34.03 35.25 25.75
C CYS A 496 -33.94 35.58 24.27
N GLU A 497 -34.77 36.49 23.77
CA GLU A 497 -34.73 36.88 22.37
C GLU A 497 -33.41 37.58 22.00
N PRO A 498 -32.86 37.34 20.81
CA PRO A 498 -31.62 37.94 20.35
C PRO A 498 -31.59 39.45 20.41
N GLU A 499 -32.72 40.12 20.16
CA GLU A 499 -32.90 41.58 20.19
C GLU A 499 -32.67 42.14 21.58
N THR A 500 -33.00 41.38 22.63
CA THR A 500 -32.79 41.76 24.02
C THR A 500 -31.38 41.46 24.49
N LEU A 501 -30.85 40.31 24.14
CA LEU A 501 -29.57 39.83 24.65
C LEU A 501 -28.34 40.45 23.92
N GLU A 502 -28.45 40.59 22.61
CA GLU A 502 -27.29 40.91 21.76
C GLU A 502 -27.08 42.41 21.55
N GLN A 503 -27.17 43.21 22.63
CA GLN A 503 -26.94 44.65 22.63
C GLN A 503 -26.19 45.07 23.90
N GLN A 504 -25.50 46.25 23.80
CA GLN A 504 -24.76 46.85 24.92
C GLN A 504 -23.75 45.87 25.56
N LEU A 505 -23.06 45.16 24.73
CA LEU A 505 -22.10 44.17 25.16
C LEU A 505 -20.77 44.78 25.64
N CYS A 506 -20.08 44.07 26.54
CA CYS A 506 -18.73 44.40 27.00
C CYS A 506 -17.76 43.40 26.33
N PHE A 507 -16.86 43.90 25.52
CA PHE A 507 -15.86 43.08 24.80
C PHE A 507 -14.88 42.42 25.78
N VAL A 508 -14.66 41.11 25.67
CA VAL A 508 -13.73 40.31 26.48
C VAL A 508 -12.43 40.02 25.72
N GLY A 509 -12.53 39.58 24.47
CA GLY A 509 -11.36 39.20 23.69
C GLY A 509 -11.66 38.53 22.35
N LEU A 510 -10.59 38.21 21.65
CA LEU A 510 -10.60 37.43 20.42
C LEU A 510 -9.85 36.10 20.66
N THR A 511 -10.30 35.04 20.01
CA THR A 511 -9.57 33.77 19.91
C THR A 511 -9.29 33.46 18.46
N GLY A 512 -8.03 33.15 18.15
CA GLY A 512 -7.60 32.69 16.84
C GLY A 512 -7.33 31.18 16.86
N MET A 513 -7.97 30.42 15.97
CA MET A 513 -7.85 28.99 15.92
C MET A 513 -7.55 28.50 14.50
N ILE A 514 -6.87 27.37 14.41
CA ILE A 514 -6.50 26.74 13.15
C ILE A 514 -6.56 25.23 13.34
N ASP A 515 -6.72 24.48 12.24
CA ASP A 515 -6.40 23.07 12.17
C ASP A 515 -4.88 22.94 11.95
N PRO A 516 -4.08 22.58 12.97
CA PRO A 516 -2.63 22.63 12.90
C PRO A 516 -2.07 21.57 11.97
N VAL A 517 -0.97 21.90 11.34
CA VAL A 517 -0.17 20.96 10.56
C VAL A 517 0.32 19.82 11.45
N ARG A 518 0.35 18.59 10.93
CA ARG A 518 0.98 17.45 11.63
C ARG A 518 2.49 17.68 11.72
N PRO A 519 3.13 17.46 12.87
CA PRO A 519 4.55 17.77 13.08
C PRO A 519 5.50 17.09 12.07
N GLU A 520 5.19 15.85 11.72
CA GLU A 520 6.00 14.98 10.83
C GLU A 520 5.86 15.32 9.34
N VAL A 521 4.83 16.07 8.94
CA VAL A 521 4.56 16.36 7.52
C VAL A 521 5.63 17.25 6.91
N LYS A 522 6.17 18.19 7.65
CA LYS A 522 7.23 19.08 7.15
C LYS A 522 8.47 18.28 6.73
N ASP A 523 8.94 17.40 7.58
CA ASP A 523 10.08 16.53 7.30
C ASP A 523 9.79 15.61 6.11
N ALA A 524 8.57 15.07 6.03
CA ALA A 524 8.13 14.24 4.92
C ALA A 524 8.11 15.01 3.57
N ILE A 525 7.67 16.29 3.57
CA ILE A 525 7.71 17.15 2.38
C ILE A 525 9.16 17.44 1.95
N ASP A 526 10.06 17.67 2.91
CA ASP A 526 11.48 17.90 2.61
C ASP A 526 12.14 16.63 2.07
N GLU A 527 11.75 15.46 2.56
CA GLU A 527 12.16 14.17 2.02
C GLU A 527 11.62 13.94 0.60
N CYS A 528 10.36 14.30 0.31
CA CYS A 528 9.81 14.29 -1.04
C CYS A 528 10.65 15.13 -2.00
N LYS A 529 11.03 16.36 -1.61
CA LYS A 529 11.88 17.24 -2.42
C LYS A 529 13.24 16.60 -2.71
N ALA A 530 13.88 16.06 -1.68
CA ALA A 530 15.15 15.36 -1.82
C ALA A 530 15.05 14.15 -2.76
N ALA A 531 13.91 13.46 -2.72
CA ALA A 531 13.59 12.30 -3.55
C ALA A 531 13.14 12.66 -4.98
N GLY A 532 13.03 13.96 -5.32
CA GLY A 532 12.55 14.43 -6.62
C GLY A 532 11.04 14.25 -6.82
N ILE A 533 10.27 14.16 -5.74
CA ILE A 533 8.81 14.02 -5.72
C ILE A 533 8.21 15.41 -5.48
N ARG A 534 7.17 15.75 -6.25
CA ARG A 534 6.46 17.01 -6.09
C ARG A 534 5.18 16.79 -5.27
N ALA A 535 5.09 17.47 -4.13
CA ALA A 535 3.84 17.54 -3.37
C ALA A 535 2.99 18.70 -3.89
N ILE A 536 1.69 18.47 -4.03
CA ILE A 536 0.68 19.43 -4.48
C ILE A 536 -0.44 19.41 -3.45
N MET A 537 -0.83 20.59 -2.98
CA MET A 537 -1.95 20.74 -2.07
C MET A 537 -3.23 21.03 -2.84
N ILE A 538 -4.27 20.26 -2.56
CA ILE A 538 -5.62 20.43 -3.13
C ILE A 538 -6.60 20.52 -1.96
N THR A 539 -7.38 21.62 -1.87
CA THR A 539 -8.28 21.83 -0.72
C THR A 539 -9.55 22.60 -1.08
N GLY A 540 -10.63 22.34 -0.32
CA GLY A 540 -11.84 23.16 -0.33
C GLY A 540 -11.71 24.48 0.43
N ASP A 541 -10.63 24.69 1.17
CA ASP A 541 -10.39 25.87 2.01
C ASP A 541 -10.15 27.16 1.22
N HIS A 542 -10.16 28.27 1.97
CA HIS A 542 -9.82 29.58 1.42
C HIS A 542 -8.36 29.64 0.96
N VAL A 543 -8.11 30.40 -0.12
CA VAL A 543 -6.78 30.47 -0.74
C VAL A 543 -5.70 30.98 0.21
N ASP A 544 -6.01 31.95 1.07
CA ASP A 544 -5.03 32.52 2.01
C ASP A 544 -4.60 31.48 3.06
N THR A 545 -5.54 30.69 3.58
CA THR A 545 -5.25 29.58 4.50
C THR A 545 -4.40 28.51 3.81
N ALA A 546 -4.76 28.13 2.60
CA ALA A 546 -4.02 27.13 1.84
C ALA A 546 -2.58 27.61 1.52
N VAL A 547 -2.41 28.86 1.15
CA VAL A 547 -1.10 29.49 0.87
C VAL A 547 -0.24 29.57 2.13
N ALA A 548 -0.81 29.95 3.27
CA ALA A 548 -0.08 30.02 4.54
C ALA A 548 0.48 28.66 4.94
N ILE A 549 -0.35 27.62 4.94
CA ILE A 549 0.05 26.25 5.27
C ILE A 549 1.04 25.70 4.23
N ALA A 550 0.81 25.95 2.94
CA ALA A 550 1.70 25.48 1.88
C ALA A 550 3.11 26.13 1.94
N LYS A 551 3.18 27.39 2.38
CA LYS A 551 4.47 28.07 2.65
C LYS A 551 5.17 27.49 3.88
N GLU A 552 4.45 27.27 4.97
CA GLU A 552 4.98 26.67 6.20
C GLU A 552 5.59 25.29 5.93
N LEU A 553 4.87 24.44 5.17
CA LEU A 553 5.32 23.12 4.75
C LEU A 553 6.36 23.15 3.61
N GLY A 554 6.55 24.30 2.98
CA GLY A 554 7.43 24.47 1.82
C GLY A 554 6.91 23.77 0.55
N ILE A 555 5.62 23.46 0.45
CA ILE A 555 4.98 22.97 -0.79
C ILE A 555 4.98 24.07 -1.85
N LEU A 556 4.62 25.29 -1.47
CA LEU A 556 4.64 26.46 -2.35
C LEU A 556 6.06 27.00 -2.41
N ARG A 557 6.73 26.83 -3.56
CA ARG A 557 8.10 27.27 -3.82
C ARG A 557 8.11 28.67 -4.42
N GLU A 558 9.27 29.31 -4.40
CA GLU A 558 9.48 30.59 -5.10
C GLU A 558 9.25 30.40 -6.61
N GLY A 559 8.33 31.17 -7.18
CA GLY A 559 7.89 31.05 -8.58
C GLY A 559 6.67 30.15 -8.80
N ASP A 560 6.25 29.31 -7.83
CA ASP A 560 5.03 28.51 -7.93
C ASP A 560 3.77 29.38 -7.65
N ARG A 561 2.64 28.97 -8.21
CA ARG A 561 1.35 29.67 -8.11
C ARG A 561 0.36 28.92 -7.22
N ALA A 562 -0.51 29.68 -6.57
CA ALA A 562 -1.76 29.19 -5.98
C ALA A 562 -2.92 29.64 -6.84
N VAL A 563 -3.87 28.74 -7.12
CA VAL A 563 -5.02 28.97 -8.00
C VAL A 563 -6.31 28.52 -7.29
N THR A 564 -7.37 29.30 -7.45
CA THR A 564 -8.70 28.93 -6.95
C THR A 564 -9.46 28.08 -7.95
N GLY A 565 -10.47 27.29 -7.49
CA GLY A 565 -11.35 26.52 -8.34
C GLY A 565 -12.05 27.38 -9.40
N ALA A 566 -12.46 28.62 -9.04
CA ALA A 566 -13.07 29.57 -9.99
C ALA A 566 -12.10 29.96 -11.12
N GLN A 567 -10.82 30.22 -10.78
CA GLN A 567 -9.78 30.51 -11.80
C GLN A 567 -9.50 29.28 -12.66
N LEU A 568 -9.45 28.09 -12.03
CA LEU A 568 -9.25 26.85 -12.77
C LEU A 568 -10.40 26.52 -13.74
N SER A 569 -11.66 26.85 -13.38
CA SER A 569 -12.82 26.71 -14.27
C SER A 569 -12.77 27.67 -15.47
N GLN A 570 -12.12 28.83 -15.32
CA GLN A 570 -11.97 29.82 -16.40
C GLN A 570 -10.86 29.45 -17.40
N MET A 571 -9.87 28.64 -16.97
CA MET A 571 -8.79 28.17 -17.82
C MET A 571 -9.31 27.10 -18.80
N ASN A 572 -9.07 27.27 -20.07
CA ASN A 572 -9.29 26.21 -21.05
C ASN A 572 -8.23 25.09 -20.90
N ASP A 573 -8.45 23.95 -21.56
CA ASP A 573 -7.55 22.79 -21.39
C ASP A 573 -6.14 23.05 -21.92
N GLU A 574 -5.98 23.78 -23.01
CA GLU A 574 -4.66 24.13 -23.56
C GLU A 574 -3.88 25.08 -22.65
N GLU A 575 -4.57 26.02 -22.01
CA GLU A 575 -3.98 26.95 -21.05
C GLU A 575 -3.58 26.20 -19.78
N PHE A 576 -4.45 25.33 -19.29
CA PHE A 576 -4.16 24.53 -18.10
C PHE A 576 -2.99 23.56 -18.34
N GLU A 577 -2.93 22.90 -19.51
CA GLU A 577 -1.81 22.01 -19.87
C GLU A 577 -0.46 22.74 -19.98
N ARG A 578 -0.43 24.03 -20.20
CA ARG A 578 0.81 24.84 -20.17
C ARG A 578 1.20 25.29 -18.77
N GLU A 579 0.23 25.54 -17.89
CA GLU A 579 0.43 26.20 -16.59
C GLU A 579 0.49 25.23 -15.40
N PHE A 580 -0.13 24.04 -15.50
CA PHE A 580 -0.33 23.14 -14.32
C PHE A 580 0.97 22.79 -13.59
N GLN A 581 2.11 22.72 -14.31
CA GLN A 581 3.40 22.44 -13.71
C GLN A 581 3.92 23.57 -12.80
N ASN A 582 3.42 24.77 -12.94
CA ASN A 582 3.79 25.92 -12.12
C ASN A 582 2.81 26.15 -10.95
N ILE A 583 1.81 25.28 -10.80
CA ILE A 583 0.81 25.40 -9.74
C ILE A 583 1.08 24.33 -8.69
N SER A 584 1.26 24.73 -7.45
CA SER A 584 1.49 23.82 -6.31
C SER A 584 0.32 23.81 -5.31
N VAL A 585 -0.59 24.79 -5.40
CA VAL A 585 -1.74 24.92 -4.49
C VAL A 585 -3.02 25.19 -5.26
N TYR A 586 -4.03 24.36 -5.03
CA TYR A 586 -5.37 24.53 -5.56
C TYR A 586 -6.34 24.67 -4.39
N ALA A 587 -7.00 25.85 -4.28
CA ALA A 587 -7.90 26.21 -3.20
C ALA A 587 -9.35 26.36 -3.68
N ARG A 588 -10.33 26.10 -2.79
CA ARG A 588 -11.78 26.13 -3.12
C ARG A 588 -12.14 25.32 -4.36
N VAL A 589 -11.55 24.11 -4.46
CA VAL A 589 -11.79 23.20 -5.58
C VAL A 589 -13.04 22.33 -5.36
N GLN A 590 -13.68 21.97 -6.46
CA GLN A 590 -14.77 21.01 -6.52
C GLN A 590 -14.26 19.63 -6.97
N PRO A 591 -15.02 18.55 -6.85
CA PRO A 591 -14.61 17.19 -7.21
C PRO A 591 -14.11 17.07 -8.67
N GLU A 592 -14.76 17.73 -9.61
CA GLU A 592 -14.36 17.70 -11.02
C GLU A 592 -12.96 18.33 -11.21
N HIS A 593 -12.65 19.38 -10.44
CA HIS A 593 -11.33 20.00 -10.48
C HIS A 593 -10.23 19.05 -10.02
N LYS A 594 -10.48 18.25 -8.96
CA LYS A 594 -9.53 17.25 -8.46
C LYS A 594 -9.20 16.24 -9.55
N THR A 595 -10.20 15.71 -10.23
CA THR A 595 -10.04 14.77 -11.35
C THR A 595 -9.28 15.40 -12.52
N ARG A 596 -9.57 16.67 -12.88
CA ARG A 596 -8.88 17.40 -13.96
C ARG A 596 -7.39 17.58 -13.63
N ILE A 597 -7.04 17.94 -12.39
CA ILE A 597 -5.65 18.13 -11.94
C ILE A 597 -4.87 16.81 -12.06
N VAL A 598 -5.41 15.72 -11.47
CA VAL A 598 -4.79 14.40 -11.53
C VAL A 598 -4.59 13.93 -12.97
N SER A 599 -5.62 14.10 -13.82
CA SER A 599 -5.57 13.71 -15.23
C SER A 599 -4.50 14.47 -16.02
N ALA A 600 -4.29 15.76 -15.73
CA ALA A 600 -3.26 16.57 -16.39
C ALA A 600 -1.85 16.04 -16.10
N TRP A 601 -1.55 15.73 -14.82
CA TRP A 601 -0.26 15.17 -14.43
C TRP A 601 -0.02 13.80 -15.06
N ARG A 602 -1.04 12.92 -15.09
CA ARG A 602 -0.95 11.60 -15.72
C ARG A 602 -0.77 11.68 -17.23
N LYS A 603 -1.53 12.53 -17.91
CA LYS A 603 -1.37 12.76 -19.39
C LYS A 603 0.02 13.25 -19.74
N ALA A 604 0.63 14.07 -18.88
CA ALA A 604 2.02 14.52 -19.05
C ALA A 604 3.05 13.41 -18.78
N GLY A 605 2.63 12.22 -18.36
CA GLY A 605 3.49 11.05 -18.15
C GLY A 605 4.09 10.93 -16.75
N TYR A 606 3.59 11.71 -15.79
CA TYR A 606 4.02 11.60 -14.38
C TYR A 606 3.20 10.55 -13.64
N VAL A 607 3.88 9.73 -12.86
CA VAL A 607 3.21 8.80 -11.92
C VAL A 607 2.66 9.61 -10.75
N THR A 608 1.33 9.66 -10.65
CA THR A 608 0.60 10.57 -9.77
C THR A 608 -0.18 9.80 -8.71
N ALA A 609 0.07 10.14 -7.44
CA ALA A 609 -0.74 9.70 -6.30
C ALA A 609 -1.80 10.77 -5.98
N MET A 610 -2.99 10.34 -5.53
CA MET A 610 -4.06 11.23 -5.06
C MET A 610 -4.63 10.72 -3.74
N THR A 611 -4.71 11.60 -2.73
CA THR A 611 -5.34 11.30 -1.45
C THR A 611 -6.74 11.89 -1.36
N GLY A 612 -7.61 11.27 -0.57
CA GLY A 612 -8.92 11.82 -0.24
C GLY A 612 -9.65 10.97 0.81
N ASP A 613 -10.65 11.56 1.45
CA ASP A 613 -11.43 10.97 2.53
C ASP A 613 -12.93 10.89 2.22
N GLY A 614 -13.45 11.79 1.37
CA GLY A 614 -14.87 11.92 1.07
C GLY A 614 -15.32 11.16 -0.20
N VAL A 615 -16.62 10.90 -0.30
CA VAL A 615 -17.27 10.34 -1.50
C VAL A 615 -16.91 11.15 -2.75
N ASN A 616 -16.78 12.47 -2.59
CA ASN A 616 -16.45 13.41 -3.65
C ASN A 616 -15.02 13.22 -4.21
N ASP A 617 -14.15 12.53 -3.47
CA ASP A 617 -12.75 12.26 -3.87
C ASP A 617 -12.60 10.95 -4.63
N ALA A 618 -13.56 10.05 -4.52
CA ALA A 618 -13.51 8.73 -5.14
C ALA A 618 -13.19 8.76 -6.65
N PRO A 619 -13.77 9.65 -7.48
CA PRO A 619 -13.41 9.73 -8.90
C PRO A 619 -11.95 10.13 -9.13
N SER A 620 -11.43 11.07 -8.35
CA SER A 620 -10.03 11.52 -8.47
C SER A 620 -9.03 10.47 -7.97
N ILE A 621 -9.36 9.77 -6.87
CA ILE A 621 -8.58 8.63 -6.32
C ILE A 621 -8.51 7.51 -7.36
N LYS A 622 -9.65 7.12 -7.93
CA LYS A 622 -9.73 6.08 -8.97
C LYS A 622 -9.00 6.47 -10.26
N SER A 623 -8.96 7.76 -10.59
CA SER A 623 -8.28 8.26 -11.80
C SER A 623 -6.78 8.39 -11.63
N ALA A 624 -6.23 8.35 -10.44
CA ALA A 624 -4.79 8.41 -10.16
C ALA A 624 -4.08 7.10 -10.57
N ASP A 625 -2.75 7.14 -10.66
CA ASP A 625 -1.94 5.92 -10.81
C ASP A 625 -1.83 5.18 -9.46
N ILE A 626 -1.97 5.94 -8.36
CA ILE A 626 -1.99 5.44 -6.99
C ILE A 626 -3.10 6.18 -6.25
N GLY A 627 -4.21 5.51 -6.04
CA GLY A 627 -5.30 6.02 -5.20
C GLY A 627 -5.01 5.75 -3.72
N VAL A 628 -5.09 6.78 -2.88
CA VAL A 628 -4.82 6.70 -1.45
C VAL A 628 -6.06 7.13 -0.66
N GLY A 629 -6.65 6.21 0.07
CA GLY A 629 -7.80 6.45 0.96
C GLY A 629 -7.36 6.66 2.40
N MET A 630 -8.12 7.47 3.15
CA MET A 630 -7.94 7.62 4.59
C MET A 630 -8.58 6.44 5.33
N GLY A 631 -7.94 5.97 6.39
CA GLY A 631 -8.40 4.81 7.18
C GLY A 631 -9.36 5.19 8.31
N ILE A 632 -9.10 6.33 8.96
CA ILE A 632 -9.88 6.83 10.09
C ILE A 632 -11.04 7.69 9.59
N THR A 633 -10.74 8.77 8.86
CA THR A 633 -11.75 9.75 8.37
C THR A 633 -12.37 9.34 7.04
N GLY A 634 -11.73 8.42 6.29
CA GLY A 634 -12.16 8.02 4.97
C GLY A 634 -13.46 7.21 4.97
N THR A 635 -14.33 7.53 4.01
CA THR A 635 -15.55 6.76 3.74
C THR A 635 -15.22 5.40 3.13
N ASP A 636 -16.12 4.44 3.25
CA ASP A 636 -15.93 3.11 2.65
C ASP A 636 -15.78 3.19 1.12
N VAL A 637 -16.41 4.18 0.51
CA VAL A 637 -16.28 4.45 -0.94
C VAL A 637 -14.83 4.75 -1.30
N THR A 638 -14.20 5.68 -0.59
CA THR A 638 -12.80 6.03 -0.83
C THR A 638 -11.87 4.86 -0.55
N LYS A 639 -12.10 4.13 0.55
CA LYS A 639 -11.34 2.92 0.87
C LYS A 639 -11.48 1.84 -0.21
N ASN A 640 -12.68 1.68 -0.79
CA ASN A 640 -12.93 0.64 -1.79
C ASN A 640 -12.28 0.93 -3.16
N VAL A 641 -12.21 2.19 -3.58
CA VAL A 641 -11.58 2.58 -4.84
C VAL A 641 -10.06 2.77 -4.72
N ALA A 642 -9.55 2.94 -3.50
CA ALA A 642 -8.14 3.19 -3.24
C ALA A 642 -7.28 1.93 -3.49
N ASP A 643 -6.05 2.15 -3.92
CA ASP A 643 -5.01 1.14 -4.04
C ASP A 643 -4.27 0.91 -2.72
N MET A 644 -4.23 1.95 -1.88
CA MET A 644 -3.63 1.97 -0.54
C MET A 644 -4.51 2.74 0.42
N VAL A 645 -4.62 2.26 1.67
CA VAL A 645 -5.33 2.93 2.76
C VAL A 645 -4.34 3.28 3.89
N LEU A 646 -4.39 4.51 4.37
CA LEU A 646 -3.56 4.99 5.49
C LEU A 646 -4.28 4.74 6.81
N ALA A 647 -3.82 3.82 7.63
CA ALA A 647 -4.45 3.51 8.92
C ALA A 647 -4.38 4.67 9.93
N ASP A 648 -3.50 5.65 9.71
CA ASP A 648 -3.25 6.82 10.57
C ASP A 648 -3.60 8.16 9.91
N ASP A 649 -4.15 8.15 8.71
CA ASP A 649 -4.49 9.32 7.90
C ASP A 649 -3.32 10.30 7.69
N ASN A 650 -2.07 9.85 7.72
CA ASN A 650 -0.90 10.69 7.77
C ASN A 650 -0.14 10.73 6.44
N PHE A 651 0.14 11.94 5.93
CA PHE A 651 0.94 12.14 4.71
C PHE A 651 2.34 11.51 4.80
N ALA A 652 2.98 11.54 5.97
CA ALA A 652 4.30 10.95 6.17
C ALA A 652 4.31 9.44 5.89
N THR A 653 3.19 8.75 6.14
CA THR A 653 3.02 7.34 5.84
C THR A 653 3.07 7.07 4.33
N ILE A 654 2.58 7.98 3.48
CA ILE A 654 2.70 7.87 2.02
C ILE A 654 4.18 7.90 1.62
N VAL A 655 4.96 8.82 2.20
CA VAL A 655 6.39 8.96 1.90
C VAL A 655 7.15 7.70 2.33
N GLY A 656 6.84 7.17 3.51
CA GLY A 656 7.38 5.89 3.97
C GLY A 656 6.99 4.70 3.07
N ALA A 657 5.77 4.72 2.50
CA ALA A 657 5.34 3.71 1.54
C ALA A 657 6.09 3.83 0.20
N VAL A 658 6.40 5.04 -0.26
CA VAL A 658 7.24 5.26 -1.44
C VAL A 658 8.66 4.76 -1.21
N GLU A 659 9.26 5.04 -0.05
CA GLU A 659 10.57 4.49 0.35
C GLU A 659 10.58 2.97 0.27
N GLU A 660 9.56 2.34 0.86
CA GLU A 660 9.42 0.88 0.88
C GLU A 660 9.20 0.31 -0.53
N GLY A 661 8.38 0.96 -1.36
CA GLY A 661 8.17 0.59 -2.76
C GLY A 661 9.47 0.63 -3.58
N ARG A 662 10.31 1.65 -3.40
CA ARG A 662 11.65 1.74 -3.99
C ARG A 662 12.56 0.62 -3.50
N ARG A 663 12.55 0.31 -2.19
CA ARG A 663 13.33 -0.77 -1.59
C ARG A 663 12.93 -2.14 -2.18
N ILE A 664 11.64 -2.41 -2.26
CA ILE A 664 11.12 -3.66 -2.82
C ILE A 664 11.59 -3.83 -4.26
N TYR A 665 11.44 -2.80 -5.08
CA TYR A 665 11.86 -2.83 -6.47
C TYR A 665 13.39 -3.03 -6.61
N ASP A 666 14.19 -2.31 -5.82
CA ASP A 666 15.64 -2.49 -5.81
C ASP A 666 16.04 -3.92 -5.42
N ASN A 667 15.39 -4.50 -4.41
CA ASN A 667 15.67 -5.87 -3.97
C ASN A 667 15.25 -6.91 -5.02
N ILE A 668 14.12 -6.71 -5.69
CA ILE A 668 13.72 -7.54 -6.83
C ILE A 668 14.78 -7.47 -7.94
N ARG A 669 15.27 -6.28 -8.29
CA ARG A 669 16.33 -6.13 -9.28
C ARG A 669 17.63 -6.82 -8.88
N LYS A 670 18.03 -6.75 -7.60
CA LYS A 670 19.20 -7.43 -7.05
C LYS A 670 19.06 -8.95 -7.21
N ALA A 671 17.90 -9.49 -6.86
CA ALA A 671 17.63 -10.93 -7.01
C ALA A 671 17.60 -11.36 -8.49
N ILE A 672 16.98 -10.57 -9.37
CA ILE A 672 16.95 -10.84 -10.81
C ILE A 672 18.37 -10.84 -11.40
N GLN A 673 19.18 -9.82 -11.08
CA GLN A 673 20.54 -9.72 -11.58
C GLN A 673 21.40 -10.87 -11.09
N PHE A 674 21.22 -11.27 -9.83
CA PHE A 674 21.91 -12.41 -9.23
C PHE A 674 21.57 -13.69 -10.00
N LEU A 675 20.29 -14.07 -10.09
CA LEU A 675 19.83 -15.28 -10.73
C LEU A 675 20.20 -15.36 -12.22
N LEU A 676 20.00 -14.25 -12.96
CA LEU A 676 20.37 -14.22 -14.39
C LEU A 676 21.86 -14.28 -14.61
N GLY A 677 22.67 -13.69 -13.71
CA GLY A 677 24.12 -13.74 -13.76
C GLY A 677 24.66 -15.14 -13.52
N SER A 678 24.10 -15.85 -12.54
CA SER A 678 24.38 -17.24 -12.20
C SER A 678 24.07 -18.16 -13.39
N ASN A 679 22.81 -18.18 -13.85
CA ASN A 679 22.41 -18.99 -14.99
C ASN A 679 23.22 -18.71 -16.26
N MET A 680 23.59 -17.44 -16.51
CA MET A 680 24.48 -17.09 -17.64
C MET A 680 25.85 -17.75 -17.50
N SER A 681 26.40 -17.82 -16.26
CA SER A 681 27.69 -18.46 -16.02
C SER A 681 27.65 -19.96 -16.26
N GLU A 682 26.57 -20.63 -15.83
CA GLU A 682 26.34 -22.05 -16.09
C GLU A 682 26.26 -22.34 -17.59
N VAL A 683 25.42 -21.57 -18.31
CA VAL A 683 25.24 -21.71 -19.77
C VAL A 683 26.56 -21.56 -20.52
N ILE A 684 27.33 -20.49 -20.19
CA ILE A 684 28.61 -20.25 -20.87
C ILE A 684 29.62 -21.32 -20.53
N SER A 685 29.69 -21.80 -19.30
CA SER A 685 30.61 -22.88 -18.86
C SER A 685 30.34 -24.18 -19.61
N ILE A 686 29.07 -24.59 -19.68
CA ILE A 686 28.65 -25.82 -20.42
C ILE A 686 28.89 -25.65 -21.93
N PHE A 687 28.52 -24.47 -22.47
CA PHE A 687 28.72 -24.21 -23.91
C PHE A 687 30.19 -24.31 -24.30
N VAL A 688 31.08 -23.65 -23.54
CA VAL A 688 32.54 -23.70 -23.81
C VAL A 688 33.09 -25.09 -23.62
N ALA A 689 32.73 -25.81 -22.55
CA ALA A 689 33.18 -27.17 -22.32
C ALA A 689 32.72 -28.12 -23.44
N THR A 690 31.47 -28.00 -23.89
CA THR A 690 30.94 -28.79 -25.00
C THR A 690 31.67 -28.53 -26.31
N ILE A 691 31.98 -27.27 -26.65
CA ILE A 691 32.78 -26.92 -27.84
C ILE A 691 34.20 -27.51 -27.74
N LEU A 692 34.80 -27.44 -26.56
CA LEU A 692 36.15 -28.00 -26.33
C LEU A 692 36.14 -29.51 -26.23
N GLY A 693 35.01 -30.16 -25.91
CA GLY A 693 34.83 -31.63 -26.00
C GLY A 693 35.01 -32.36 -24.68
N PHE A 694 34.68 -31.76 -23.57
CA PHE A 694 34.65 -32.39 -22.26
C PHE A 694 33.37 -32.01 -21.50
N THR A 695 33.02 -32.80 -20.48
CA THR A 695 31.85 -32.59 -19.63
C THR A 695 32.29 -31.91 -18.35
N ILE A 696 31.89 -30.63 -18.17
CA ILE A 696 32.27 -29.87 -16.98
C ILE A 696 31.32 -30.14 -15.80
N LEU A 697 30.02 -30.16 -16.05
CA LEU A 697 28.95 -30.38 -15.06
C LEU A 697 27.83 -31.23 -15.64
N LYS A 698 27.21 -32.08 -14.82
CA LYS A 698 26.05 -32.92 -15.16
C LYS A 698 24.73 -32.17 -14.82
N PRO A 699 23.57 -32.55 -15.37
CA PRO A 699 22.28 -31.94 -15.05
C PRO A 699 21.97 -31.87 -13.55
N VAL A 700 22.31 -32.92 -12.82
CA VAL A 700 22.09 -33.02 -11.37
C VAL A 700 22.87 -31.98 -10.58
N HIS A 701 24.10 -31.60 -11.03
CA HIS A 701 24.91 -30.58 -10.41
C HIS A 701 24.28 -29.20 -10.54
N LEU A 702 23.74 -28.88 -11.71
CA LEU A 702 23.05 -27.63 -12.01
C LEU A 702 21.77 -27.48 -11.21
N LEU A 703 20.98 -28.54 -11.10
CA LEU A 703 19.81 -28.57 -10.25
C LEU A 703 20.14 -28.28 -8.78
N TRP A 704 21.26 -28.85 -8.30
CA TRP A 704 21.74 -28.58 -6.94
C TRP A 704 22.10 -27.09 -6.77
N ILE A 705 22.83 -26.54 -7.72
CA ILE A 705 23.27 -25.14 -7.71
C ILE A 705 22.04 -24.24 -7.68
N ASN A 706 21.12 -24.37 -8.64
CA ASN A 706 19.91 -23.58 -8.74
C ASN A 706 19.04 -23.65 -7.47
N LEU A 707 18.93 -24.86 -6.86
CA LEU A 707 18.10 -25.05 -5.68
C LEU A 707 18.77 -24.54 -4.40
N VAL A 708 20.06 -24.84 -4.17
CA VAL A 708 20.74 -24.64 -2.90
C VAL A 708 21.57 -23.35 -2.88
N THR A 709 22.34 -23.07 -3.94
CA THR A 709 23.22 -21.90 -3.97
C THR A 709 22.57 -20.64 -4.52
N ASP A 710 21.51 -20.76 -5.31
CA ASP A 710 20.83 -19.64 -5.93
C ASP A 710 19.53 -19.26 -5.23
N CYS A 711 18.61 -20.21 -5.02
CA CYS A 711 17.26 -19.90 -4.54
C CYS A 711 17.27 -19.28 -3.13
N PHE A 712 18.03 -19.84 -2.18
CA PHE A 712 18.07 -19.33 -0.82
C PHE A 712 18.75 -17.96 -0.70
N PRO A 713 19.92 -17.69 -1.33
CA PRO A 713 20.50 -16.36 -1.37
C PRO A 713 19.61 -15.33 -2.09
N ALA A 714 18.94 -15.69 -3.18
CA ALA A 714 18.02 -14.80 -3.87
C ALA A 714 16.85 -14.35 -2.99
N LEU A 715 16.24 -15.28 -2.23
CA LEU A 715 15.22 -14.96 -1.23
C LEU A 715 15.77 -14.04 -0.13
N ALA A 716 16.97 -14.30 0.33
CA ALA A 716 17.61 -13.47 1.36
C ALA A 716 17.98 -12.06 0.87
N LEU A 717 18.31 -11.89 -0.43
CA LEU A 717 18.50 -10.58 -1.06
C LEU A 717 17.17 -9.79 -1.07
N GLY A 718 16.04 -10.46 -1.20
CA GLY A 718 14.72 -9.83 -1.09
C GLY A 718 14.44 -9.17 0.27
N MET A 719 15.16 -9.60 1.32
CA MET A 719 15.06 -9.06 2.68
C MET A 719 16.07 -7.93 2.97
N GLU A 720 16.85 -7.47 1.97
CA GLU A 720 17.84 -6.42 2.18
C GLU A 720 17.19 -5.10 2.61
N LYS A 721 17.83 -4.38 3.51
CA LYS A 721 17.38 -3.07 3.99
C LYS A 721 17.53 -2.01 2.90
N ALA A 722 16.75 -0.94 3.02
CA ALA A 722 16.88 0.22 2.14
C ALA A 722 18.30 0.79 2.19
N GLU A 723 18.84 1.17 1.04
CA GLU A 723 20.10 1.90 0.97
C GLU A 723 19.89 3.34 1.45
N GLY A 724 20.83 3.90 2.22
CA GLY A 724 20.67 5.22 2.87
C GLY A 724 20.47 6.41 1.91
N ASN A 725 20.61 6.20 0.61
CA ASN A 725 20.39 7.21 -0.44
C ASN A 725 19.09 7.02 -1.22
N ILE A 726 18.25 6.06 -0.84
CA ILE A 726 17.08 5.66 -1.64
C ILE A 726 16.10 6.83 -1.85
N MET A 727 15.90 7.68 -0.84
CA MET A 727 15.07 8.88 -0.89
C MET A 727 15.85 10.14 -1.32
N ARG A 728 17.06 9.99 -1.84
CA ARG A 728 17.82 11.06 -2.50
C ARG A 728 17.94 10.86 -4.01
N ARG A 729 17.48 9.71 -4.50
CA ARG A 729 17.46 9.38 -5.94
C ARG A 729 16.17 9.94 -6.56
N ARG A 730 16.26 10.41 -7.81
CA ARG A 730 15.09 10.79 -8.58
C ARG A 730 14.18 9.58 -8.83
N PRO A 731 12.85 9.79 -8.94
CA PRO A 731 11.92 8.72 -9.26
C PRO A 731 12.28 8.08 -10.61
N ARG A 732 12.13 6.77 -10.68
CA ARG A 732 12.31 6.00 -11.91
C ARG A 732 11.18 6.28 -12.89
N PRO A 733 11.45 6.49 -14.20
CA PRO A 733 10.40 6.52 -15.20
C PRO A 733 9.62 5.20 -15.24
N ALA A 734 8.29 5.24 -15.30
CA ALA A 734 7.46 4.03 -15.32
C ALA A 734 7.71 3.14 -16.56
N LYS A 735 8.23 3.74 -17.64
CA LYS A 735 8.56 3.06 -18.91
C LYS A 735 9.87 2.27 -18.86
N ASP A 736 10.71 2.48 -17.85
CA ASP A 736 11.98 1.77 -17.74
C ASP A 736 11.76 0.27 -17.61
N GLY A 737 12.48 -0.49 -18.44
CA GLY A 737 12.51 -1.93 -18.36
C GLY A 737 13.33 -2.43 -17.16
N ILE A 738 13.25 -3.73 -16.86
CA ILE A 738 14.01 -4.39 -15.78
C ILE A 738 15.52 -4.21 -15.98
N PHE A 739 15.98 -4.25 -17.24
CA PHE A 739 17.39 -4.11 -17.62
C PHE A 739 17.90 -2.66 -17.67
N ALA A 740 17.09 -1.68 -17.32
CA ALA A 740 17.51 -0.28 -17.30
C ALA A 740 18.71 -0.04 -16.35
N GLY A 741 19.51 0.99 -16.63
CA GLY A 741 20.66 1.35 -15.80
C GLY A 741 21.88 0.43 -15.96
N GLY A 742 21.99 -0.29 -17.10
CA GLY A 742 23.17 -1.09 -17.46
C GLY A 742 23.16 -2.52 -16.89
N MET A 743 22.06 -3.00 -16.33
CA MET A 743 21.95 -4.34 -15.75
C MET A 743 22.29 -5.45 -16.76
N GLY A 744 21.90 -5.30 -18.04
CA GLY A 744 22.21 -6.31 -19.06
C GLY A 744 23.72 -6.49 -19.27
N PHE A 745 24.49 -5.40 -19.25
CA PHE A 745 25.95 -5.46 -19.30
C PHE A 745 26.53 -6.12 -18.04
N ASP A 746 25.95 -5.80 -16.87
CA ASP A 746 26.40 -6.37 -15.59
C ASP A 746 26.19 -7.88 -15.57
N ILE A 747 25.03 -8.37 -15.99
CA ILE A 747 24.75 -9.81 -16.12
C ILE A 747 25.73 -10.50 -17.07
N ALA A 748 25.97 -9.90 -18.25
CA ALA A 748 26.85 -10.47 -19.25
C ALA A 748 28.30 -10.60 -18.74
N TYR A 749 28.91 -9.52 -18.20
CA TYR A 749 30.29 -9.61 -17.72
C TYR A 749 30.43 -10.49 -16.48
N GLN A 750 29.43 -10.50 -15.60
CA GLN A 750 29.45 -11.36 -14.40
C GLN A 750 29.35 -12.83 -14.79
N GLY A 751 28.46 -13.20 -15.72
CA GLY A 751 28.38 -14.55 -16.24
C GLY A 751 29.69 -15.01 -16.91
N VAL A 752 30.30 -14.18 -17.75
CA VAL A 752 31.62 -14.49 -18.38
C VAL A 752 32.71 -14.64 -17.32
N LEU A 753 32.74 -13.76 -16.32
CA LEU A 753 33.75 -13.82 -15.24
C LEU A 753 33.66 -15.12 -14.45
N ILE A 754 32.45 -15.47 -13.99
CA ILE A 754 32.25 -16.68 -13.18
C ILE A 754 32.58 -17.90 -14.04
N SER A 755 32.11 -17.98 -15.30
CA SER A 755 32.49 -19.04 -16.23
C SER A 755 34.00 -19.21 -16.40
N ALA A 756 34.72 -18.11 -16.55
CA ALA A 756 36.18 -18.16 -16.67
C ALA A 756 36.84 -18.72 -15.41
N LEU A 757 36.37 -18.36 -14.22
CA LEU A 757 36.87 -18.92 -12.95
C LEU A 757 36.55 -20.40 -12.83
N VAL A 758 35.38 -20.84 -13.22
CA VAL A 758 34.95 -22.25 -13.16
C VAL A 758 35.77 -23.13 -14.15
N LEU A 759 35.98 -22.64 -15.38
CA LEU A 759 36.84 -23.30 -16.35
C LEU A 759 38.28 -23.37 -15.86
N ALA A 760 38.79 -22.30 -15.28
CA ALA A 760 40.15 -22.29 -14.69
C ALA A 760 40.28 -23.33 -13.55
N ALA A 761 39.30 -23.45 -12.69
CA ALA A 761 39.27 -24.43 -11.61
C ALA A 761 39.21 -25.88 -12.18
N TYR A 762 38.42 -26.11 -13.21
CA TYR A 762 38.39 -27.40 -13.91
C TYR A 762 39.75 -27.82 -14.44
N PHE A 763 40.46 -26.96 -15.15
CA PHE A 763 41.78 -27.25 -15.68
C PHE A 763 42.85 -27.38 -14.61
N VAL A 764 42.75 -26.66 -13.50
CA VAL A 764 43.62 -26.82 -12.34
C VAL A 764 43.40 -28.19 -11.70
N GLY A 765 42.17 -28.62 -11.50
CA GLY A 765 41.87 -29.96 -11.00
C GLY A 765 42.37 -31.05 -11.91
N HIS A 766 42.10 -30.93 -13.23
CA HIS A 766 42.63 -31.83 -14.24
C HIS A 766 44.19 -31.94 -14.20
N TYR A 767 44.86 -30.82 -14.04
CA TYR A 767 46.33 -30.80 -13.89
C TYR A 767 46.79 -31.47 -12.60
N ILE A 768 46.12 -31.30 -11.50
CA ILE A 768 46.43 -31.94 -10.22
C ILE A 768 46.24 -33.46 -10.31
N GLU A 769 45.16 -33.92 -10.96
CA GLU A 769 44.83 -35.31 -11.15
C GLU A 769 45.80 -36.03 -12.11
N THR A 770 46.13 -35.40 -13.25
CA THR A 770 46.85 -36.06 -14.34
C THR A 770 48.31 -35.62 -14.53
N GLY A 771 48.72 -34.46 -13.96
CA GLY A 771 50.03 -33.84 -14.15
C GLY A 771 50.25 -33.19 -15.52
N VAL A 772 49.23 -33.18 -16.40
CA VAL A 772 49.32 -32.69 -17.78
C VAL A 772 48.20 -31.72 -18.12
N TRP A 773 48.49 -30.63 -18.85
CA TRP A 773 47.47 -29.71 -19.36
C TRP A 773 46.86 -30.27 -20.68
N THR A 774 45.85 -31.11 -20.57
CA THR A 774 45.10 -31.62 -21.73
C THR A 774 43.64 -31.29 -21.62
N ILE A 775 42.94 -31.33 -22.74
CA ILE A 775 41.48 -31.06 -22.78
C ILE A 775 40.76 -32.42 -22.88
N THR A 776 40.50 -33.01 -21.74
CA THR A 776 39.84 -34.31 -21.60
C THR A 776 38.94 -34.28 -20.34
N ASP A 777 38.02 -35.26 -20.23
CA ASP A 777 37.22 -35.41 -19.00
C ASP A 777 38.11 -35.70 -17.80
N SER A 778 37.76 -35.05 -16.65
CA SER A 778 38.48 -35.15 -15.37
C SER A 778 37.47 -35.20 -14.23
N ALA A 779 37.60 -36.16 -13.35
CA ALA A 779 36.71 -36.30 -12.19
C ALA A 779 36.98 -35.25 -11.13
N ASP A 780 38.25 -35.00 -10.79
CA ASP A 780 38.70 -33.94 -9.85
C ASP A 780 38.40 -32.55 -10.43
N GLY A 781 38.61 -32.41 -11.75
CA GLY A 781 38.23 -31.19 -12.47
C GLY A 781 36.76 -30.85 -12.36
N THR A 782 35.86 -31.83 -12.52
CA THR A 782 34.40 -31.65 -12.36
C THR A 782 34.04 -31.28 -10.93
N THR A 783 34.63 -31.94 -9.91
CA THR A 783 34.36 -31.62 -8.49
C THR A 783 34.85 -30.23 -8.14
N MET A 784 36.07 -29.83 -8.57
CA MET A 784 36.62 -28.48 -8.33
C MET A 784 35.81 -27.42 -9.08
N ALA A 785 35.33 -27.68 -10.32
CA ALA A 785 34.48 -26.77 -11.06
C ALA A 785 33.17 -26.53 -10.33
N PHE A 786 32.52 -27.57 -9.82
CA PHE A 786 31.27 -27.49 -9.03
C PHE A 786 31.46 -26.68 -7.73
N LEU A 787 32.51 -26.96 -6.93
CA LEU A 787 32.84 -26.23 -5.71
C LEU A 787 33.12 -24.74 -6.01
N THR A 788 33.86 -24.47 -7.10
CA THR A 788 34.18 -23.11 -7.51
C THR A 788 32.96 -22.34 -7.96
N MET A 789 32.07 -22.95 -8.75
CA MET A 789 30.83 -22.34 -9.21
C MET A 789 29.92 -22.01 -8.03
N SER A 790 29.66 -22.98 -7.17
CA SER A 790 28.87 -22.77 -5.95
C SER A 790 29.43 -21.66 -5.07
N MET A 791 30.73 -21.62 -4.83
CA MET A 791 31.34 -20.57 -4.01
C MET A 791 31.31 -19.21 -4.69
N ALA A 792 31.54 -19.15 -6.01
CA ALA A 792 31.49 -17.90 -6.78
C ALA A 792 30.09 -17.29 -6.76
N GLU A 793 29.04 -18.10 -6.88
CA GLU A 793 27.64 -17.66 -6.82
C GLU A 793 27.27 -17.21 -5.41
N ILE A 794 27.62 -17.96 -4.37
CA ILE A 794 27.43 -17.53 -2.98
C ILE A 794 28.13 -16.18 -2.74
N CYS A 795 29.37 -16.02 -3.16
CA CYS A 795 30.12 -14.76 -3.06
C CYS A 795 29.46 -13.65 -3.89
N HIS A 796 28.95 -13.98 -5.08
CA HIS A 796 28.24 -13.06 -5.96
C HIS A 796 26.93 -12.55 -5.32
N SER A 797 26.24 -13.38 -4.55
CA SER A 797 25.05 -12.94 -3.79
C SER A 797 25.38 -11.83 -2.81
N PHE A 798 26.55 -11.85 -2.16
CA PHE A 798 26.99 -10.72 -1.33
C PHE A 798 27.28 -9.47 -2.15
N ASN A 799 27.88 -9.60 -3.35
CA ASN A 799 28.06 -8.46 -4.25
C ASN A 799 26.73 -7.82 -4.62
N MET A 800 25.66 -8.61 -4.77
CA MET A 800 24.32 -8.14 -5.15
C MET A 800 23.56 -7.46 -4.02
N ARG A 801 24.07 -7.39 -2.78
CA ARG A 801 23.49 -6.59 -1.70
C ARG A 801 23.34 -5.12 -2.07
N SER A 802 24.24 -4.61 -2.91
CA SER A 802 24.08 -3.32 -3.57
C SER A 802 24.50 -3.42 -5.03
N LEU A 803 23.68 -2.88 -5.94
CA LEU A 803 24.00 -2.91 -7.38
C LEU A 803 25.21 -2.04 -7.72
N ARG A 804 25.42 -0.95 -7.00
CA ARG A 804 26.51 0.03 -7.26
C ARG A 804 27.37 0.32 -6.04
N GLY A 805 26.88 0.12 -4.82
CA GLY A 805 27.62 0.34 -3.58
C GLY A 805 28.72 -0.69 -3.37
N CYS A 806 29.68 -0.39 -2.48
CA CYS A 806 30.72 -1.33 -2.08
C CYS A 806 30.26 -2.12 -0.83
N ILE A 807 30.31 -3.44 -0.92
CA ILE A 807 29.83 -4.31 0.18
C ILE A 807 30.68 -4.14 1.45
N PHE A 808 31.96 -3.82 1.33
CA PHE A 808 32.87 -3.64 2.47
C PHE A 808 32.61 -2.33 3.24
N THR A 809 31.90 -1.37 2.64
CA THR A 809 31.56 -0.09 3.28
C THR A 809 30.09 0.01 3.68
N MET A 810 29.29 -1.03 3.39
CA MET A 810 27.88 -1.07 3.80
C MET A 810 27.75 -1.25 5.31
N GLY A 811 27.07 -0.31 5.98
CA GLY A 811 26.79 -0.38 7.42
C GLY A 811 25.68 -1.38 7.80
N THR A 812 24.93 -1.91 6.81
CA THR A 812 23.81 -2.83 7.03
C THR A 812 24.28 -4.28 7.04
N LYS A 813 23.68 -5.11 7.90
CA LYS A 813 23.90 -6.57 7.96
C LYS A 813 22.65 -7.29 7.51
N ASN A 814 22.80 -8.24 6.58
CA ASN A 814 21.75 -9.17 6.18
C ASN A 814 22.03 -10.54 6.81
N LYS A 815 21.41 -10.81 7.96
CA LYS A 815 21.57 -12.08 8.67
C LYS A 815 21.02 -13.27 7.88
N ALA A 816 19.92 -13.08 7.15
CA ALA A 816 19.31 -14.13 6.34
C ALA A 816 20.27 -14.60 5.24
N LEU A 817 20.93 -13.65 4.54
CA LEU A 817 21.92 -13.98 3.52
C LEU A 817 23.15 -14.70 4.11
N THR A 818 23.60 -14.27 5.29
CA THR A 818 24.73 -14.92 5.97
C THR A 818 24.40 -16.38 6.32
N TRP A 819 23.19 -16.64 6.86
CA TRP A 819 22.76 -18.01 7.17
C TRP A 819 22.51 -18.83 5.91
N ALA A 820 21.92 -18.26 4.86
CA ALA A 820 21.77 -18.92 3.58
C ALA A 820 23.12 -19.32 2.99
N ALA A 821 24.11 -18.42 2.99
CA ALA A 821 25.45 -18.68 2.50
C ALA A 821 26.15 -19.80 3.29
N LEU A 822 26.12 -19.73 4.62
CA LEU A 822 26.73 -20.77 5.48
C LEU A 822 26.05 -22.14 5.28
N GLY A 823 24.72 -22.15 5.17
CA GLY A 823 23.95 -23.36 4.90
C GLY A 823 24.28 -23.96 3.51
N SER A 824 24.37 -23.12 2.46
CA SER A 824 24.72 -23.54 1.11
C SER A 824 26.17 -24.07 1.03
N ILE A 825 27.13 -23.41 1.68
CA ILE A 825 28.53 -23.90 1.75
C ILE A 825 28.57 -25.26 2.46
N ALA A 826 27.93 -25.39 3.61
CA ALA A 826 27.90 -26.65 4.36
C ALA A 826 27.26 -27.78 3.55
N ALA A 827 26.11 -27.53 2.92
CA ALA A 827 25.39 -28.52 2.11
C ALA A 827 26.21 -28.95 0.88
N THR A 828 26.84 -28.00 0.17
CA THR A 828 27.70 -28.27 -1.00
C THR A 828 28.93 -29.06 -0.60
N THR A 829 29.57 -28.72 0.51
CA THR A 829 30.73 -29.48 1.03
C THR A 829 30.32 -30.91 1.40
N LEU A 830 29.18 -31.11 2.08
CA LEU A 830 28.68 -32.43 2.43
C LEU A 830 28.45 -33.33 1.20
N VAL A 831 27.90 -32.76 0.12
CA VAL A 831 27.65 -33.53 -1.14
C VAL A 831 28.97 -33.94 -1.81
N CYS A 832 30.03 -33.14 -1.74
CA CYS A 832 31.31 -33.47 -2.35
C CYS A 832 32.19 -34.40 -1.49
N GLU A 833 32.10 -34.30 -0.14
CA GLU A 833 33.05 -34.95 0.75
C GLU A 833 32.49 -36.20 1.43
N VAL A 834 31.15 -36.35 1.57
CA VAL A 834 30.55 -37.56 2.15
C VAL A 834 30.52 -38.66 1.07
N PRO A 835 31.24 -39.79 1.26
CA PRO A 835 31.46 -40.78 0.17
C PRO A 835 30.19 -41.26 -0.50
N PHE A 836 29.13 -41.58 0.26
CA PHE A 836 27.84 -42.02 -0.30
C PHE A 836 27.17 -40.95 -1.16
N LEU A 837 27.24 -39.67 -0.73
CA LEU A 837 26.65 -38.53 -1.49
C LEU A 837 27.53 -38.20 -2.69
N ALA A 838 28.83 -38.17 -2.54
CA ALA A 838 29.77 -37.89 -3.61
C ALA A 838 29.62 -38.90 -4.75
N GLU A 839 29.54 -40.19 -4.42
CA GLU A 839 29.30 -41.28 -5.39
C GLU A 839 27.93 -41.10 -6.10
N ALA A 840 26.88 -40.75 -5.33
CA ALA A 840 25.53 -40.55 -5.87
C ALA A 840 25.50 -39.37 -6.86
N PHE A 841 26.23 -38.29 -6.60
CA PHE A 841 26.33 -37.15 -7.50
C PHE A 841 27.43 -37.33 -8.58
N GLY A 842 28.21 -38.38 -8.53
CA GLY A 842 29.31 -38.67 -9.46
C GLY A 842 30.51 -37.73 -9.25
N PHE A 843 30.75 -37.31 -8.00
CA PHE A 843 31.94 -36.58 -7.58
C PHE A 843 33.02 -37.52 -7.06
N THR A 844 34.27 -37.09 -7.18
CA THR A 844 35.41 -37.66 -6.47
C THR A 844 35.73 -36.82 -5.26
N PRO A 845 35.94 -37.40 -4.06
CA PRO A 845 36.43 -36.66 -2.92
C PRO A 845 37.78 -36.01 -3.24
N VAL A 846 37.87 -34.70 -3.09
CA VAL A 846 39.08 -33.94 -3.41
C VAL A 846 39.94 -33.76 -2.17
N SER A 847 41.23 -33.57 -2.33
CA SER A 847 42.13 -33.29 -1.22
C SER A 847 41.82 -31.92 -0.61
N PHE A 848 42.20 -31.70 0.68
CA PHE A 848 42.01 -30.40 1.34
C PHE A 848 42.65 -29.23 0.58
N VAL A 849 43.77 -29.48 -0.12
CA VAL A 849 44.46 -28.46 -0.93
C VAL A 849 43.62 -28.09 -2.15
N GLU A 850 43.05 -29.07 -2.87
CA GLU A 850 42.16 -28.84 -3.99
C GLU A 850 40.90 -28.12 -3.59
N TYR A 851 40.28 -28.53 -2.45
CA TYR A 851 39.13 -27.84 -1.88
C TYR A 851 39.41 -26.35 -1.62
N VAL A 852 40.54 -26.05 -0.94
CA VAL A 852 40.93 -24.66 -0.64
C VAL A 852 41.21 -23.87 -1.92
N ILE A 853 41.86 -24.48 -2.91
CA ILE A 853 42.11 -23.83 -4.20
C ILE A 853 40.79 -23.52 -4.91
N ALA A 854 39.87 -24.49 -5.00
CA ALA A 854 38.54 -24.32 -5.63
C ALA A 854 37.75 -23.19 -4.96
N MET A 855 37.65 -23.24 -3.63
CA MET A 855 36.97 -22.19 -2.85
C MET A 855 37.65 -20.82 -3.01
N GLY A 856 38.99 -20.78 -3.04
CA GLY A 856 39.74 -19.53 -3.25
C GLY A 856 39.53 -18.93 -4.64
N ILE A 857 39.48 -19.74 -5.70
CA ILE A 857 39.18 -19.26 -7.06
C ILE A 857 37.76 -18.68 -7.11
N GLY A 858 36.77 -19.35 -6.50
CA GLY A 858 35.40 -18.83 -6.40
C GLY A 858 35.29 -17.47 -5.70
N MET A 859 36.05 -17.27 -4.63
CA MET A 859 36.12 -16.00 -3.91
C MET A 859 36.73 -14.85 -4.72
N LEU A 860 37.59 -15.11 -5.69
CA LEU A 860 38.16 -14.07 -6.56
C LEU A 860 37.08 -13.32 -7.33
N GLY A 861 35.99 -13.98 -7.69
CA GLY A 861 34.85 -13.35 -8.36
C GLY A 861 34.30 -12.15 -7.57
N MET A 862 34.18 -12.29 -6.26
CA MET A 862 33.72 -11.21 -5.38
C MET A 862 34.63 -9.97 -5.48
N VAL A 863 35.94 -10.16 -5.42
CA VAL A 863 36.90 -9.06 -5.46
C VAL A 863 36.89 -8.35 -6.81
N ILE A 864 36.84 -9.10 -7.90
CA ILE A 864 36.81 -8.53 -9.26
C ILE A 864 35.57 -7.71 -9.50
N VAL A 865 34.39 -8.22 -9.09
CA VAL A 865 33.14 -7.48 -9.21
C VAL A 865 33.17 -6.17 -8.42
N GLU A 866 33.71 -6.15 -7.21
CA GLU A 866 33.83 -4.91 -6.41
C GLU A 866 34.82 -3.90 -7.03
N ILE A 867 35.86 -4.38 -7.70
CA ILE A 867 36.76 -3.51 -8.48
C ILE A 867 36.01 -2.88 -9.65
N VAL A 868 35.27 -3.67 -10.43
CA VAL A 868 34.44 -3.17 -11.55
C VAL A 868 33.43 -2.15 -11.06
N LYS A 869 32.70 -2.42 -9.99
CA LYS A 869 31.77 -1.46 -9.37
C LYS A 869 32.47 -0.14 -8.98
N THR A 870 33.73 -0.20 -8.53
CA THR A 870 34.50 1.01 -8.18
C THR A 870 34.75 1.87 -9.41
N PHE A 871 35.09 1.27 -10.56
CA PHE A 871 35.20 1.99 -11.83
C PHE A 871 33.86 2.55 -12.31
N GLN A 872 32.78 1.78 -12.21
CA GLN A 872 31.44 2.24 -12.56
C GLN A 872 31.02 3.45 -11.72
N ARG A 873 31.24 3.43 -10.38
CA ARG A 873 30.97 4.56 -9.49
C ARG A 873 31.77 5.81 -9.89
N ARG A 874 33.03 5.66 -10.24
CA ARG A 874 33.87 6.78 -10.71
C ARG A 874 33.34 7.38 -12.01
N ALA A 875 32.87 6.53 -12.95
CA ALA A 875 32.28 6.97 -14.21
C ALA A 875 30.95 7.72 -13.97
N MET A 876 30.07 7.21 -13.09
CA MET A 876 28.79 7.86 -12.74
C MET A 876 29.02 9.23 -12.07
N ARG A 877 29.95 9.32 -11.13
CA ARG A 877 30.32 10.61 -10.50
C ARG A 877 30.81 11.64 -11.50
N LYS A 878 31.58 11.23 -12.53
CA LYS A 878 32.01 12.13 -13.61
C LYS A 878 30.85 12.64 -14.46
N ARG A 879 29.72 11.88 -14.53
CA ARG A 879 28.51 12.27 -15.25
C ARG A 879 27.54 13.10 -14.39
N GLY A 880 27.88 13.34 -13.11
CA GLY A 880 26.99 14.05 -12.18
C GLY A 880 25.77 13.25 -11.74
N GLU A 881 25.79 11.93 -11.93
CA GLU A 881 24.73 11.04 -11.45
C GLU A 881 24.87 10.84 -9.94
N ILE A 882 23.77 10.98 -9.20
CA ILE A 882 23.71 10.74 -7.74
C ILE A 882 23.78 9.22 -7.52
N LEU A 883 24.75 8.79 -6.75
CA LEU A 883 24.99 7.38 -6.39
C LEU A 883 24.03 6.92 -5.31
#